data_0cec90a84f2c31bd7b32df9fee611ab4
#
_entry.id   0cec90a84f2c31bd7b32df9fee611ab4
#
_cell.length_a   1.000
_cell.length_b   1.000
_cell.length_c   1.000
_cell.angle_alpha   90.00
_cell.angle_beta   90.00
_cell.angle_gamma   90.00
#
_symmetry.space_group_name_H-M   'P 1'
#
loop_
_entity.id
_entity.type
_entity.pdbx_description
1 polymer ?
#
loop_
_entity_poly.entity_id
_entity_poly.type
_entity_poly.pdbx_seq_one_letter_code
_entity_poly.pdbx_strand_id
1 'polypeptide(L)'
;MKLKKTLFFIALISVFCGFGLINWTTGTAYAEESQLQIKDIAGKDTYLMSDGSMWSTMDGARIIHTPGAIAAISGNMYHGMGITRDGRLISWEFGAPDVLEGKTGVKQVSGSYWLKTDGTVWSGDKPLKNLNSILLIADGDKNFAALSSNGDVLFEEPYKPGQFKKLGMVEQASSIKSMTVHDGRVALLYDSGKIVVYETSNFDDNGRIIPVTVAEDAVHMVYVSRYPTDALIVTLKDGTVWVTGEYKDRWNLKDQIAGLSGIVKTAVDSYKDDLSEGIYAQRNDGSWVLYKNGEISPINVPVVTDLAVSISDTKPFVGDSLKVDIQETYSNKAKIKVPVSDAKVDVEKPYLIKLQPDGTLKAAGVGKTQVTVTSSGVSSTITVSTSLRNNLKYAKQINSNIFVPAKAVIQALGGTVSGGSEGMDAKFGETAISFKAGSSQASLNGNVIRLKASPILDKGELLIPASLLTDTLGANVSWDAKWKQAQISFGDASMTIVSSETAGLIKKAMQGSLAKFIGKTYWVNDFEGWERFSKITVTDVLPDDKGEFSIVFKSGAGQTLRSYSMNSSEVMQLFADRSSLLNYDPYQKFKWSASVWKQIKAGSVSLGMTKEQVQLSWGNPVAKDITTGGGKTIETWGYSNFDVVSFVDGKVILIIM
;
A
#
# COMPACT_ATOMS: atom_id res chain seq x y z
N MET A 1 13.49 15.35 -80.64
CA MET A 1 14.50 15.57 -79.61
C MET A 1 13.81 16.09 -78.36
N LYS A 2 13.63 15.24 -77.42
CA LYS A 2 13.39 15.45 -75.96
C LYS A 2 12.77 14.15 -75.43
N LEU A 3 13.58 13.33 -74.77
CA LEU A 3 13.19 12.09 -74.14
C LEU A 3 12.47 12.39 -72.79
N LYS A 4 11.35 11.73 -72.58
CA LYS A 4 10.70 11.58 -71.23
C LYS A 4 11.29 10.31 -70.60
N LYS A 5 11.81 10.45 -69.37
CA LYS A 5 12.23 9.33 -68.51
C LYS A 5 11.06 8.90 -67.65
N THR A 6 10.71 7.62 -67.84
CA THR A 6 9.80 6.89 -66.94
C THR A 6 10.67 6.02 -66.01
N LEU A 7 10.55 6.17 -64.68
CA LEU A 7 11.21 5.33 -63.71
C LEU A 7 10.36 4.06 -63.48
N PHE A 8 10.96 2.91 -63.68
CA PHE A 8 10.47 1.60 -63.23
C PHE A 8 11.23 1.22 -61.95
N PHE A 9 10.53 0.88 -60.88
CA PHE A 9 11.10 0.27 -59.69
C PHE A 9 11.06 -1.25 -59.85
N ILE A 10 12.25 -1.88 -59.92
CA ILE A 10 12.42 -3.34 -59.88
C ILE A 10 12.75 -3.71 -58.43
N ALA A 11 11.89 -4.53 -57.80
CA ALA A 11 12.18 -5.16 -56.53
C ALA A 11 13.06 -6.38 -56.72
N LEU A 12 14.23 -6.39 -56.13
CA LEU A 12 15.17 -7.53 -56.14
C LEU A 12 14.86 -8.41 -54.91
N ILE A 13 14.39 -9.63 -55.13
CA ILE A 13 14.26 -10.67 -54.13
C ILE A 13 15.61 -11.39 -54.02
N SER A 14 16.29 -11.24 -52.89
CA SER A 14 17.44 -12.07 -52.53
C SER A 14 17.00 -13.06 -51.44
N VAL A 15 17.00 -14.34 -51.82
CA VAL A 15 16.83 -15.49 -50.92
C VAL A 15 18.12 -15.67 -50.13
N PHE A 16 18.08 -15.53 -48.83
CA PHE A 16 19.09 -16.04 -47.90
C PHE A 16 18.45 -17.00 -46.92
N CYS A 17 18.79 -18.29 -47.05
CA CYS A 17 18.55 -19.30 -46.04
C CYS A 17 19.40 -19.00 -44.82
N GLY A 18 18.77 -18.58 -43.73
CA GLY A 18 19.37 -18.49 -42.42
C GLY A 18 18.43 -19.09 -41.41
N PHE A 19 18.81 -20.19 -40.77
CA PHE A 19 18.12 -20.79 -39.66
C PHE A 19 18.08 -19.75 -38.51
N GLY A 20 16.94 -19.10 -38.32
CA GLY A 20 16.67 -18.20 -37.23
C GLY A 20 15.54 -18.77 -36.38
N LEU A 21 15.82 -19.00 -35.13
CA LEU A 21 14.92 -19.40 -34.07
C LEU A 21 13.65 -18.54 -34.11
N ILE A 22 12.52 -19.17 -34.37
CA ILE A 22 11.20 -18.56 -34.23
C ILE A 22 10.91 -18.51 -32.71
N ASN A 23 11.19 -17.36 -32.09
CA ASN A 23 10.62 -17.03 -30.83
C ASN A 23 9.12 -16.81 -31.05
N TRP A 24 8.33 -17.80 -30.67
CA TRP A 24 6.90 -17.61 -30.46
C TRP A 24 6.73 -16.80 -29.15
N THR A 25 6.83 -15.49 -29.26
CA THR A 25 6.15 -14.65 -28.29
C THR A 25 4.68 -14.81 -28.57
N THR A 26 3.97 -15.55 -27.73
CA THR A 26 2.53 -15.44 -27.59
C THR A 26 2.27 -14.03 -27.06
N GLY A 27 2.28 -13.06 -27.94
CA GLY A 27 1.64 -11.79 -27.72
C GLY A 27 0.16 -12.10 -27.57
N THR A 28 -0.33 -12.15 -26.35
CA THR A 28 -1.74 -11.88 -26.11
C THR A 28 -1.99 -10.51 -26.71
N ALA A 29 -2.64 -10.48 -27.89
CA ALA A 29 -3.23 -9.26 -28.40
C ALA A 29 -4.18 -8.81 -27.28
N TYR A 30 -3.78 -7.81 -26.52
CA TYR A 30 -4.71 -7.05 -25.72
C TYR A 30 -5.69 -6.47 -26.72
N ALA A 31 -6.96 -6.84 -26.61
CA ALA A 31 -8.03 -6.12 -27.29
C ALA A 31 -7.77 -4.64 -27.00
N GLU A 32 -7.78 -3.81 -28.07
CA GLU A 32 -7.80 -2.35 -27.90
C GLU A 32 -8.88 -2.08 -26.86
N GLU A 33 -8.49 -1.59 -25.69
CA GLU A 33 -9.43 -1.15 -24.67
C GLU A 33 -10.31 -0.12 -25.36
N SER A 34 -11.58 -0.46 -25.59
CA SER A 34 -12.55 0.45 -26.17
C SER A 34 -12.55 1.69 -25.29
N GLN A 35 -12.17 2.82 -25.87
CA GLN A 35 -12.04 4.08 -25.17
C GLN A 35 -13.35 4.34 -24.39
N LEU A 36 -13.23 4.50 -23.08
CA LEU A 36 -14.37 4.67 -22.19
C LEU A 36 -15.21 5.87 -22.65
N GLN A 37 -16.49 5.66 -22.91
CA GLN A 37 -17.39 6.69 -23.43
C GLN A 37 -18.49 7.01 -22.41
N ILE A 38 -18.99 8.24 -22.45
CA ILE A 38 -20.18 8.62 -21.69
C ILE A 38 -21.41 8.00 -22.35
N LYS A 39 -22.10 7.14 -21.60
CA LYS A 39 -23.36 6.52 -22.03
C LYS A 39 -24.56 7.43 -21.78
N ASP A 40 -24.57 8.10 -20.63
CA ASP A 40 -25.65 8.99 -20.20
C ASP A 40 -25.14 10.09 -19.26
N ILE A 41 -25.91 11.17 -19.18
CA ILE A 41 -25.66 12.32 -18.30
C ILE A 41 -26.92 12.53 -17.47
N ALA A 42 -26.78 12.50 -16.13
CA ALA A 42 -27.90 12.76 -15.22
C ALA A 42 -28.02 14.25 -14.84
N GLY A 43 -26.99 15.05 -15.10
CA GLY A 43 -26.92 16.47 -14.79
C GLY A 43 -25.47 16.95 -14.84
N LYS A 44 -25.22 18.17 -14.38
CA LYS A 44 -23.87 18.72 -14.35
C LYS A 44 -22.93 17.76 -13.65
N ASP A 45 -21.83 17.43 -14.33
CA ASP A 45 -20.73 16.68 -13.79
C ASP A 45 -21.07 15.26 -13.25
N THR A 46 -22.21 14.67 -13.72
CA THR A 46 -22.61 13.31 -13.34
C THR A 46 -22.84 12.44 -14.57
N TYR A 47 -21.95 11.51 -14.81
CA TYR A 47 -21.89 10.71 -16.03
C TYR A 47 -22.01 9.21 -15.72
N LEU A 48 -22.83 8.51 -16.50
CA LEU A 48 -22.82 7.06 -16.60
C LEU A 48 -21.94 6.68 -17.78
N MET A 49 -20.97 5.82 -17.54
CA MET A 49 -20.02 5.39 -18.55
C MET A 49 -20.46 4.13 -19.26
N SER A 50 -19.86 3.84 -20.43
CA SER A 50 -20.16 2.67 -21.25
C SER A 50 -19.89 1.32 -20.56
N ASP A 51 -18.93 1.28 -19.64
CA ASP A 51 -18.64 0.10 -18.80
C ASP A 51 -19.62 -0.08 -17.65
N GLY A 52 -20.46 0.92 -17.36
CA GLY A 52 -21.39 0.96 -16.25
C GLY A 52 -20.83 1.56 -14.99
N SER A 53 -19.66 2.19 -15.03
CA SER A 53 -19.18 3.03 -13.94
C SER A 53 -19.91 4.36 -13.90
N MET A 54 -20.04 4.95 -12.73
CA MET A 54 -20.56 6.30 -12.55
C MET A 54 -19.40 7.24 -12.16
N TRP A 55 -19.38 8.39 -12.80
CA TRP A 55 -18.42 9.45 -12.55
C TRP A 55 -19.16 10.72 -12.11
N SER A 56 -18.74 11.28 -11.00
CA SER A 56 -19.25 12.57 -10.53
C SER A 56 -18.10 13.47 -10.11
N THR A 57 -18.10 14.72 -10.56
CA THR A 57 -17.11 15.71 -10.15
C THR A 57 -17.76 16.69 -9.20
N MET A 58 -17.35 16.66 -7.93
CA MET A 58 -17.71 17.69 -6.96
C MET A 58 -16.60 18.74 -6.88
N ASP A 59 -16.96 20.02 -6.93
CA ASP A 59 -16.03 21.16 -6.78
C ASP A 59 -14.83 21.16 -7.75
N GLY A 60 -15.02 20.58 -8.94
CA GLY A 60 -14.02 20.60 -10.02
C GLY A 60 -12.75 19.76 -9.80
N ALA A 61 -12.61 19.11 -8.65
CA ALA A 61 -11.40 18.39 -8.29
C ALA A 61 -11.62 16.95 -7.78
N ARG A 62 -12.84 16.58 -7.36
CA ARG A 62 -13.11 15.27 -6.80
C ARG A 62 -13.93 14.42 -7.76
N ILE A 63 -13.35 13.36 -8.28
CA ILE A 63 -14.09 12.31 -9.01
C ILE A 63 -14.56 11.26 -8.02
N ILE A 64 -15.86 10.98 -8.05
CA ILE A 64 -16.43 9.80 -7.42
C ILE A 64 -16.57 8.76 -8.51
N HIS A 65 -15.80 7.69 -8.40
CA HIS A 65 -15.83 6.57 -9.32
C HIS A 65 -16.46 5.36 -8.64
N THR A 66 -17.51 4.84 -9.26
CA THR A 66 -18.13 3.59 -8.83
C THR A 66 -17.94 2.56 -9.92
N PRO A 67 -17.31 1.41 -9.63
CA PRO A 67 -17.04 0.39 -10.63
C PRO A 67 -18.30 -0.19 -11.28
N GLY A 68 -18.15 -0.57 -12.50
CA GLY A 68 -19.07 -0.99 -13.52
C GLY A 68 -20.21 -1.95 -13.22
N ALA A 69 -21.25 -1.51 -12.54
CA ALA A 69 -22.48 -2.31 -12.41
C ALA A 69 -23.75 -1.52 -12.73
N ILE A 70 -23.65 -0.25 -13.09
CA ILE A 70 -24.82 0.63 -13.23
C ILE A 70 -25.37 0.56 -14.65
N ALA A 71 -26.71 0.48 -14.76
CA ALA A 71 -27.44 0.42 -16.02
C ALA A 71 -28.07 1.76 -16.41
N ALA A 72 -28.57 2.51 -15.41
CA ALA A 72 -29.23 3.80 -15.60
C ALA A 72 -29.04 4.69 -14.36
N ILE A 73 -29.06 6.01 -14.56
CA ILE A 73 -28.98 7.01 -13.50
C ILE A 73 -30.05 8.08 -13.71
N SER A 74 -30.50 8.70 -12.60
CA SER A 74 -31.39 9.86 -12.58
C SER A 74 -31.06 10.71 -11.37
N GLY A 75 -30.92 12.03 -11.57
CA GLY A 75 -30.53 12.95 -10.50
C GLY A 75 -29.43 13.92 -10.94
N ASN A 76 -28.57 14.32 -10.01
CA ASN A 76 -27.46 15.21 -10.26
C ASN A 76 -26.27 14.84 -9.34
N MET A 77 -25.21 15.66 -9.31
CA MET A 77 -24.02 15.38 -8.49
C MET A 77 -24.29 15.36 -6.97
N TYR A 78 -25.34 16.03 -6.50
CA TYR A 78 -25.63 16.11 -5.07
C TYR A 78 -26.46 14.94 -4.59
N HIS A 79 -27.49 14.55 -5.36
CA HIS A 79 -28.37 13.45 -5.01
C HIS A 79 -28.95 12.80 -6.26
N GLY A 80 -29.26 11.53 -6.16
CA GLY A 80 -29.89 10.79 -7.24
C GLY A 80 -30.13 9.33 -6.92
N MET A 81 -30.70 8.66 -7.89
CA MET A 81 -30.95 7.23 -7.88
C MET A 81 -30.46 6.59 -9.19
N GLY A 82 -30.17 5.31 -9.12
CA GLY A 82 -29.82 4.54 -10.30
C GLY A 82 -30.22 3.09 -10.17
N ILE A 83 -29.99 2.36 -11.24
CA ILE A 83 -30.32 0.93 -11.34
C ILE A 83 -29.04 0.19 -11.70
N THR A 84 -28.73 -0.88 -10.98
CA THR A 84 -27.66 -1.80 -11.36
C THR A 84 -28.13 -2.72 -12.50
N ARG A 85 -27.17 -3.35 -13.20
CA ARG A 85 -27.49 -4.29 -14.30
C ARG A 85 -28.35 -5.48 -13.87
N ASP A 86 -28.28 -5.86 -12.61
CA ASP A 86 -29.09 -6.93 -12.00
C ASP A 86 -30.41 -6.41 -11.38
N GLY A 87 -30.77 -5.14 -11.61
CA GLY A 87 -32.05 -4.57 -11.22
C GLY A 87 -32.18 -4.17 -9.76
N ARG A 88 -31.05 -3.89 -9.07
CA ARG A 88 -31.06 -3.33 -7.71
C ARG A 88 -31.08 -1.81 -7.77
N LEU A 89 -31.71 -1.19 -6.78
CA LEU A 89 -31.72 0.26 -6.61
C LEU A 89 -30.40 0.72 -5.98
N ILE A 90 -29.84 1.78 -6.53
CA ILE A 90 -28.75 2.55 -5.90
C ILE A 90 -29.23 3.97 -5.64
N SER A 91 -28.65 4.61 -4.63
CA SER A 91 -28.84 6.04 -4.37
C SER A 91 -27.54 6.68 -3.91
N TRP A 92 -27.45 7.99 -4.12
CA TRP A 92 -26.33 8.80 -3.59
C TRP A 92 -26.83 10.12 -3.05
N GLU A 93 -26.15 10.60 -2.01
CA GLU A 93 -26.33 11.92 -1.44
C GLU A 93 -24.93 12.46 -1.08
N PHE A 94 -24.45 13.48 -1.82
CA PHE A 94 -23.13 14.08 -1.66
C PHE A 94 -21.95 13.09 -1.67
N GLY A 95 -22.05 11.94 -2.35
CA GLY A 95 -21.02 10.91 -2.31
C GLY A 95 -21.15 9.84 -3.37
N ALA A 96 -20.42 8.73 -3.15
CA ALA A 96 -20.54 7.54 -4.00
C ALA A 96 -21.91 6.88 -3.82
N PRO A 97 -22.48 6.29 -4.89
CA PRO A 97 -23.74 5.59 -4.76
C PRO A 97 -23.63 4.30 -3.95
N ASP A 98 -24.60 4.10 -3.07
CA ASP A 98 -24.76 2.89 -2.28
C ASP A 98 -25.88 2.01 -2.84
N VAL A 99 -25.69 0.68 -2.82
CA VAL A 99 -26.74 -0.27 -3.15
C VAL A 99 -27.71 -0.39 -1.99
N LEU A 100 -28.97 -0.12 -2.23
CA LEU A 100 -30.01 -0.22 -1.19
C LEU A 100 -30.45 -1.67 -1.00
N GLU A 101 -30.25 -2.21 0.19
CA GLU A 101 -30.60 -3.59 0.53
C GLU A 101 -32.10 -3.85 0.36
N GLY A 102 -32.45 -5.01 -0.19
CA GLY A 102 -33.84 -5.44 -0.39
C GLY A 102 -34.60 -4.72 -1.50
N LYS A 103 -34.02 -3.71 -2.16
CA LYS A 103 -34.63 -2.96 -3.25
C LYS A 103 -34.27 -3.61 -4.60
N THR A 104 -34.99 -4.61 -5.01
CA THR A 104 -34.71 -5.39 -6.22
C THR A 104 -35.89 -5.34 -7.22
N GLY A 105 -35.65 -5.79 -8.45
CA GLY A 105 -36.66 -5.76 -9.52
C GLY A 105 -36.97 -4.36 -10.02
N VAL A 106 -36.03 -3.43 -9.89
CA VAL A 106 -36.19 -2.04 -10.34
C VAL A 106 -36.06 -1.98 -11.86
N LYS A 107 -37.05 -1.37 -12.52
CA LYS A 107 -37.13 -1.18 -13.97
C LYS A 107 -36.77 0.24 -14.40
N GLN A 108 -37.19 1.24 -13.64
CA GLN A 108 -36.99 2.66 -13.96
C GLN A 108 -36.82 3.47 -12.67
N VAL A 109 -36.00 4.49 -12.74
CA VAL A 109 -35.86 5.56 -11.71
C VAL A 109 -36.15 6.90 -12.35
N SER A 110 -36.80 7.79 -11.61
CA SER A 110 -37.01 9.19 -12.02
C SER A 110 -37.13 10.05 -10.76
N GLY A 111 -36.19 10.96 -10.56
CA GLY A 111 -36.10 11.77 -9.34
C GLY A 111 -36.07 10.92 -8.08
N SER A 112 -37.08 11.08 -7.21
CA SER A 112 -37.23 10.37 -5.94
C SER A 112 -38.10 9.10 -6.04
N TYR A 113 -38.53 8.71 -7.22
CA TYR A 113 -39.44 7.59 -7.46
C TYR A 113 -38.73 6.47 -8.23
N TRP A 114 -39.19 5.23 -7.96
CA TRP A 114 -38.70 4.05 -8.66
C TRP A 114 -39.84 3.07 -8.96
N LEU A 115 -39.79 2.56 -10.19
CA LEU A 115 -40.78 1.64 -10.74
C LEU A 115 -40.19 0.24 -10.76
N LYS A 116 -40.97 -0.73 -10.25
CA LYS A 116 -40.65 -2.15 -10.33
C LYS A 116 -41.11 -2.81 -11.61
N THR A 117 -40.53 -3.97 -11.91
CA THR A 117 -40.94 -4.82 -13.02
C THR A 117 -42.39 -5.37 -12.88
N ASP A 118 -42.90 -5.42 -11.64
CA ASP A 118 -44.30 -5.79 -11.35
C ASP A 118 -45.31 -4.65 -11.59
N GLY A 119 -44.83 -3.46 -12.00
CA GLY A 119 -45.67 -2.30 -12.27
C GLY A 119 -46.04 -1.48 -11.04
N THR A 120 -45.46 -1.77 -9.87
CA THR A 120 -45.65 -0.96 -8.65
C THR A 120 -44.63 0.18 -8.61
N VAL A 121 -45.07 1.35 -8.14
CA VAL A 121 -44.26 2.55 -7.98
C VAL A 121 -43.98 2.81 -6.50
N TRP A 122 -42.76 3.19 -6.17
CA TRP A 122 -42.31 3.39 -4.82
C TRP A 122 -41.67 4.78 -4.64
N SER A 123 -41.80 5.33 -3.44
CA SER A 123 -41.04 6.49 -2.97
C SER A 123 -40.47 6.17 -1.56
N GLY A 124 -39.19 6.27 -1.40
CA GLY A 124 -38.49 5.78 -0.20
C GLY A 124 -38.79 4.29 0.04
N ASP A 125 -39.35 3.94 1.21
CA ASP A 125 -39.66 2.56 1.59
C ASP A 125 -41.12 2.16 1.41
N LYS A 126 -41.94 3.00 0.75
CA LYS A 126 -43.36 2.80 0.65
C LYS A 126 -43.83 2.77 -0.80
N PRO A 127 -44.70 1.80 -1.16
CA PRO A 127 -45.37 1.84 -2.44
C PRO A 127 -46.38 2.98 -2.48
N LEU A 128 -46.50 3.63 -3.62
CA LEU A 128 -47.54 4.62 -3.85
C LEU A 128 -48.88 3.91 -4.00
N LYS A 129 -49.86 4.32 -3.21
CA LYS A 129 -51.22 3.78 -3.28
C LYS A 129 -51.87 4.22 -4.57
N ASN A 130 -52.75 3.37 -5.10
CA ASN A 130 -53.55 3.62 -6.32
C ASN A 130 -52.74 3.72 -7.64
N LEU A 131 -51.44 3.34 -7.62
CA LEU A 131 -50.61 3.18 -8.82
C LEU A 131 -50.29 1.70 -9.01
N ASN A 132 -51.00 1.04 -9.90
CA ASN A 132 -50.78 -0.35 -10.25
C ASN A 132 -50.61 -0.51 -11.76
N SER A 133 -49.87 -1.52 -12.18
CA SER A 133 -49.66 -1.81 -13.61
C SER A 133 -49.06 -0.62 -14.36
N ILE A 134 -48.14 0.08 -13.74
CA ILE A 134 -47.48 1.25 -14.36
C ILE A 134 -46.40 0.78 -15.34
N LEU A 135 -46.37 1.43 -16.51
CA LEU A 135 -45.41 1.19 -17.58
C LEU A 135 -44.22 2.16 -17.51
N LEU A 136 -44.51 3.44 -17.29
CA LEU A 136 -43.51 4.53 -17.23
C LEU A 136 -43.81 5.47 -16.09
N ILE A 137 -42.75 6.09 -15.55
CA ILE A 137 -42.82 7.16 -14.57
C ILE A 137 -41.99 8.35 -15.04
N ALA A 138 -42.38 9.53 -14.61
CA ALA A 138 -41.59 10.76 -14.76
C ALA A 138 -41.74 11.62 -13.50
N ASP A 139 -40.63 12.15 -13.02
CA ASP A 139 -40.54 13.13 -11.92
C ASP A 139 -39.96 14.44 -12.46
N GLY A 140 -40.58 15.55 -12.14
CA GLY A 140 -40.13 16.89 -12.41
C GLY A 140 -40.11 17.70 -11.11
N ASP A 141 -39.69 18.94 -11.14
CA ASP A 141 -39.38 19.75 -9.91
C ASP A 141 -40.48 19.69 -8.82
N LYS A 142 -41.72 19.59 -9.14
CA LYS A 142 -42.83 19.58 -8.14
C LYS A 142 -43.95 18.61 -8.51
N ASN A 143 -43.75 17.77 -9.48
CA ASN A 143 -44.80 17.00 -10.10
C ASN A 143 -44.31 15.61 -10.45
N PHE A 144 -45.16 14.63 -10.21
CA PHE A 144 -44.95 13.26 -10.64
C PHE A 144 -46.02 12.84 -11.61
N ALA A 145 -45.65 12.07 -12.61
CA ALA A 145 -46.59 11.48 -13.54
C ALA A 145 -46.32 9.98 -13.76
N ALA A 146 -47.39 9.24 -14.09
CA ALA A 146 -47.29 7.82 -14.38
C ALA A 146 -48.18 7.47 -15.58
N LEU A 147 -47.72 6.53 -16.43
CA LEU A 147 -48.49 5.95 -17.50
C LEU A 147 -48.81 4.51 -17.10
N SER A 148 -50.10 4.21 -17.02
CA SER A 148 -50.56 2.85 -16.73
C SER A 148 -50.65 1.98 -17.99
N SER A 149 -50.70 0.65 -17.82
CA SER A 149 -50.79 -0.31 -18.93
C SER A 149 -52.12 -0.24 -19.70
N ASN A 150 -53.17 0.29 -19.08
CA ASN A 150 -54.47 0.55 -19.75
C ASN A 150 -54.50 1.91 -20.46
N GLY A 151 -53.39 2.64 -20.47
CA GLY A 151 -53.26 3.89 -21.20
C GLY A 151 -53.59 5.16 -20.41
N ASP A 152 -53.93 5.05 -19.13
CA ASP A 152 -54.20 6.22 -18.32
C ASP A 152 -52.95 7.05 -18.07
N VAL A 153 -52.98 8.34 -18.42
CA VAL A 153 -51.97 9.34 -18.08
C VAL A 153 -52.36 9.94 -16.74
N LEU A 154 -51.63 9.55 -15.71
CA LEU A 154 -51.87 9.94 -14.31
C LEU A 154 -50.88 11.03 -13.91
N PHE A 155 -51.37 12.06 -13.21
CA PHE A 155 -50.60 13.19 -12.75
C PHE A 155 -50.86 13.42 -11.26
N GLU A 156 -49.83 13.59 -10.47
CA GLU A 156 -49.94 13.90 -9.04
C GLU A 156 -50.36 15.36 -8.86
N GLU A 157 -51.44 15.58 -8.11
CA GLU A 157 -51.93 16.94 -7.87
C GLU A 157 -50.92 17.71 -7.01
N PRO A 158 -50.56 18.96 -7.40
CA PRO A 158 -49.63 19.79 -6.63
C PRO A 158 -50.10 19.94 -5.19
N TYR A 159 -49.13 19.79 -4.27
CA TYR A 159 -49.32 19.89 -2.80
C TYR A 159 -50.30 18.83 -2.21
N LYS A 160 -50.61 17.77 -2.95
CA LYS A 160 -51.44 16.65 -2.48
C LYS A 160 -50.74 15.30 -2.74
N PRO A 161 -49.66 14.97 -2.01
CA PRO A 161 -48.90 13.77 -2.26
C PRO A 161 -49.76 12.48 -2.25
N GLY A 162 -49.61 11.64 -3.28
CA GLY A 162 -50.33 10.41 -3.44
C GLY A 162 -51.75 10.57 -3.97
N GLN A 163 -52.21 11.78 -4.36
CA GLN A 163 -53.47 12.01 -5.06
C GLN A 163 -53.24 12.21 -6.54
N PHE A 164 -53.79 11.31 -7.35
CA PHE A 164 -53.54 11.32 -8.77
C PHE A 164 -54.82 11.69 -9.55
N LYS A 165 -54.68 12.61 -10.51
CA LYS A 165 -55.68 12.98 -11.47
C LYS A 165 -55.37 12.33 -12.82
N LYS A 166 -56.41 11.76 -13.46
CA LYS A 166 -56.29 11.29 -14.84
C LYS A 166 -56.38 12.46 -15.78
N LEU A 167 -55.32 12.71 -16.56
CA LEU A 167 -55.24 13.78 -17.56
C LEU A 167 -55.84 13.36 -18.91
N GLY A 168 -55.74 12.08 -19.23
CA GLY A 168 -56.19 11.55 -20.49
C GLY A 168 -55.93 10.07 -20.61
N MET A 169 -56.16 9.52 -21.78
CA MET A 169 -55.99 8.12 -22.11
C MET A 169 -55.28 7.99 -23.46
N VAL A 170 -54.28 7.09 -23.51
CA VAL A 170 -53.57 6.70 -24.72
C VAL A 170 -54.09 5.35 -25.17
N GLU A 171 -54.46 5.20 -26.44
CA GLU A 171 -55.02 3.93 -26.95
C GLU A 171 -54.00 2.77 -26.93
N GLN A 172 -52.72 3.07 -27.17
CA GLN A 172 -51.61 2.10 -27.18
C GLN A 172 -50.49 2.52 -26.22
N ALA A 173 -50.67 2.26 -24.94
CA ALA A 173 -49.68 2.65 -23.91
C ALA A 173 -48.28 2.06 -24.15
N SER A 174 -48.19 0.86 -24.74
CA SER A 174 -46.93 0.20 -25.08
C SER A 174 -46.17 0.87 -26.22
N SER A 175 -46.78 1.77 -26.98
CA SER A 175 -46.12 2.56 -28.03
C SER A 175 -45.48 3.86 -27.50
N ILE A 176 -45.55 4.11 -26.19
CA ILE A 176 -44.89 5.27 -25.56
C ILE A 176 -43.46 4.89 -25.22
N LYS A 177 -42.55 5.58 -25.87
CA LYS A 177 -41.09 5.43 -25.69
C LYS A 177 -40.57 6.09 -24.42
N SER A 178 -41.02 7.30 -24.14
CA SER A 178 -40.62 8.08 -22.96
C SER A 178 -41.67 9.08 -22.53
N MET A 179 -41.60 9.51 -21.30
CA MET A 179 -42.48 10.49 -20.67
C MET A 179 -41.62 11.50 -19.90
N THR A 180 -42.04 12.76 -19.90
CA THR A 180 -41.44 13.80 -19.04
C THR A 180 -42.57 14.68 -18.49
N VAL A 181 -42.36 15.27 -17.31
CA VAL A 181 -43.36 16.07 -16.60
C VAL A 181 -42.74 17.33 -16.04
N HIS A 182 -43.47 18.45 -16.10
CA HIS A 182 -43.11 19.69 -15.44
C HIS A 182 -44.36 20.58 -15.30
N ASP A 183 -44.52 21.20 -14.15
CA ASP A 183 -45.55 22.22 -13.80
C ASP A 183 -46.93 21.98 -14.45
N GLY A 184 -47.55 20.85 -14.11
CA GLY A 184 -48.91 20.53 -14.60
C GLY A 184 -48.97 20.04 -16.06
N ARG A 185 -47.85 19.70 -16.67
CA ARG A 185 -47.75 19.25 -18.05
C ARG A 185 -47.05 17.92 -18.15
N VAL A 186 -47.65 16.98 -18.90
CA VAL A 186 -47.06 15.66 -19.16
C VAL A 186 -46.87 15.53 -20.67
N ALA A 187 -45.63 15.37 -21.10
CA ALA A 187 -45.33 15.09 -22.51
C ALA A 187 -45.01 13.61 -22.69
N LEU A 188 -45.57 13.02 -23.74
CA LEU A 188 -45.39 11.64 -24.15
C LEU A 188 -44.74 11.58 -25.53
N LEU A 189 -43.63 10.88 -25.65
CA LEU A 189 -42.98 10.58 -26.93
C LEU A 189 -43.36 9.16 -27.34
N TYR A 190 -43.99 9.04 -28.51
CA TYR A 190 -44.35 7.77 -29.11
C TYR A 190 -43.19 7.14 -29.91
N ASP A 191 -43.23 5.84 -30.12
CA ASP A 191 -42.26 5.14 -30.98
C ASP A 191 -42.28 5.66 -32.43
N SER A 192 -43.40 6.20 -32.89
CA SER A 192 -43.53 6.86 -34.20
C SER A 192 -42.68 8.14 -34.32
N GLY A 193 -42.30 8.74 -33.22
CA GLY A 193 -41.70 10.07 -33.17
C GLY A 193 -42.68 11.19 -32.84
N LYS A 194 -43.96 10.86 -32.66
CA LYS A 194 -44.99 11.84 -32.27
C LYS A 194 -44.80 12.26 -30.81
N ILE A 195 -44.85 13.57 -30.54
CA ILE A 195 -44.90 14.11 -29.17
C ILE A 195 -46.28 14.70 -28.93
N VAL A 196 -46.92 14.25 -27.82
CA VAL A 196 -48.21 14.76 -27.36
C VAL A 196 -48.07 15.28 -25.94
N VAL A 197 -48.59 16.48 -25.67
CA VAL A 197 -48.58 17.12 -24.36
C VAL A 197 -50.02 17.17 -23.81
N TYR A 198 -50.15 16.73 -22.58
CA TYR A 198 -51.34 16.90 -21.74
C TYR A 198 -51.09 18.02 -20.74
N GLU A 199 -51.85 19.07 -20.77
CA GLU A 199 -51.73 20.23 -19.88
C GLU A 199 -52.97 20.38 -19.01
N THR A 200 -52.77 20.47 -17.67
CA THR A 200 -53.89 20.54 -16.70
C THR A 200 -54.80 21.74 -16.84
N SER A 201 -54.36 22.78 -17.58
CA SER A 201 -55.08 24.01 -17.83
C SER A 201 -55.76 24.09 -19.23
N ASN A 202 -55.56 23.09 -20.09
CA ASN A 202 -56.10 23.06 -21.45
C ASN A 202 -57.34 22.12 -21.54
N PHE A 203 -58.56 22.69 -21.48
CA PHE A 203 -59.83 21.95 -21.43
C PHE A 203 -60.72 22.28 -22.58
N ASP A 204 -61.58 21.32 -22.99
CA ASP A 204 -62.76 21.53 -23.80
C ASP A 204 -63.94 22.08 -22.97
N ASP A 205 -65.05 22.42 -23.64
CA ASP A 205 -66.27 22.91 -22.99
C ASP A 205 -66.91 21.91 -22.00
N ASN A 206 -66.49 20.65 -22.05
CA ASN A 206 -66.91 19.58 -21.14
C ASN A 206 -65.93 19.32 -20.01
N GLY A 207 -64.86 20.11 -19.87
CA GLY A 207 -63.82 19.97 -18.87
C GLY A 207 -62.84 18.83 -19.12
N ARG A 208 -62.77 18.29 -20.35
CA ARG A 208 -61.79 17.27 -20.75
C ARG A 208 -60.53 17.94 -21.23
N ILE A 209 -59.39 17.40 -20.82
CA ILE A 209 -58.10 17.91 -21.30
C ILE A 209 -57.93 17.62 -22.78
N ILE A 210 -57.57 18.66 -23.54
CA ILE A 210 -57.28 18.58 -24.96
C ILE A 210 -55.79 18.36 -25.13
N PRO A 211 -55.30 17.16 -25.58
CA PRO A 211 -53.91 16.95 -25.85
C PRO A 211 -53.42 17.71 -27.06
N VAL A 212 -52.22 18.22 -27.03
CA VAL A 212 -51.61 18.98 -28.13
C VAL A 212 -50.45 18.22 -28.74
N THR A 213 -50.43 18.08 -30.07
CA THR A 213 -49.29 17.49 -30.77
C THR A 213 -48.23 18.58 -30.97
N VAL A 214 -46.98 18.26 -30.56
CA VAL A 214 -45.83 19.20 -30.64
C VAL A 214 -44.92 18.85 -31.82
N ALA A 215 -44.70 17.58 -32.09
CA ALA A 215 -43.83 17.09 -33.16
C ALA A 215 -44.33 15.73 -33.66
N GLU A 216 -43.96 15.34 -34.88
CA GLU A 216 -44.33 14.04 -35.49
C GLU A 216 -43.10 13.16 -35.76
N ASP A 217 -41.89 13.70 -35.68
CA ASP A 217 -40.63 13.04 -36.05
C ASP A 217 -39.50 13.24 -35.01
N ALA A 218 -39.91 13.33 -33.73
CA ALA A 218 -38.97 13.45 -32.63
C ALA A 218 -38.28 12.11 -32.25
N VAL A 219 -37.07 12.16 -31.81
CA VAL A 219 -36.31 11.01 -31.26
C VAL A 219 -36.07 11.11 -29.75
N HIS A 220 -36.07 12.33 -29.23
CA HIS A 220 -35.88 12.60 -27.80
C HIS A 220 -36.57 13.89 -27.38
N MET A 221 -36.88 14.02 -26.09
CA MET A 221 -37.43 15.25 -25.50
C MET A 221 -37.05 15.36 -24.03
N VAL A 222 -36.95 16.58 -23.54
CA VAL A 222 -36.74 16.91 -22.12
C VAL A 222 -37.37 18.25 -21.78
N TYR A 223 -38.02 18.38 -20.62
CA TYR A 223 -38.49 19.68 -20.12
C TYR A 223 -37.34 20.51 -19.57
N VAL A 224 -37.47 21.83 -19.69
CA VAL A 224 -36.60 22.82 -19.09
C VAL A 224 -37.44 23.96 -18.51
N SER A 225 -37.14 24.36 -17.30
CA SER A 225 -37.70 25.56 -16.72
C SER A 225 -37.09 26.81 -17.40
N ARG A 226 -37.91 27.61 -18.03
CA ARG A 226 -37.49 28.87 -18.63
C ARG A 226 -38.38 29.98 -18.12
N TYR A 227 -37.91 30.69 -17.09
CA TYR A 227 -38.70 31.80 -16.57
C TYR A 227 -38.96 32.87 -17.67
N PRO A 228 -40.21 33.33 -17.87
CA PRO A 228 -41.41 33.03 -17.09
C PRO A 228 -42.25 31.80 -17.58
N THR A 229 -41.80 31.09 -18.59
CA THR A 229 -42.55 29.96 -19.17
C THR A 229 -41.64 28.75 -19.35
N ASP A 230 -42.19 27.56 -19.05
CA ASP A 230 -41.49 26.30 -19.28
C ASP A 230 -41.49 25.95 -20.75
N ALA A 231 -40.41 25.33 -21.21
CA ALA A 231 -40.24 24.88 -22.57
C ALA A 231 -39.91 23.41 -22.69
N LEU A 232 -40.23 22.79 -23.81
CA LEU A 232 -39.83 21.47 -24.18
C LEU A 232 -38.69 21.55 -25.18
N ILE A 233 -37.57 20.90 -24.87
CA ILE A 233 -36.46 20.71 -25.81
C ILE A 233 -36.77 19.41 -26.57
N VAL A 234 -36.83 19.52 -27.90
CA VAL A 234 -37.18 18.40 -28.80
C VAL A 234 -36.01 18.16 -29.74
N THR A 235 -35.52 16.93 -29.77
CA THR A 235 -34.55 16.45 -30.76
C THR A 235 -35.29 15.73 -31.87
N LEU A 236 -35.17 16.21 -33.09
CA LEU A 236 -35.82 15.63 -34.26
C LEU A 236 -34.94 14.54 -34.89
N LYS A 237 -35.57 13.68 -35.72
CA LYS A 237 -34.91 12.56 -36.40
C LYS A 237 -33.79 12.98 -37.35
N ASP A 238 -33.82 14.21 -37.87
CA ASP A 238 -32.75 14.79 -38.68
C ASP A 238 -31.54 15.23 -37.85
N GLY A 239 -31.61 15.09 -36.54
CA GLY A 239 -30.56 15.47 -35.59
C GLY A 239 -30.54 16.93 -35.22
N THR A 240 -31.54 17.72 -35.57
CA THR A 240 -31.70 19.09 -35.12
C THR A 240 -32.37 19.15 -33.75
N VAL A 241 -32.06 20.18 -32.97
CA VAL A 241 -32.65 20.44 -31.65
C VAL A 241 -33.43 21.71 -31.65
N TRP A 242 -34.64 21.62 -31.15
CA TRP A 242 -35.63 22.73 -31.14
C TRP A 242 -36.11 23.00 -29.72
N VAL A 243 -36.52 24.20 -29.46
CA VAL A 243 -37.19 24.61 -28.22
C VAL A 243 -38.60 25.08 -28.59
N THR A 244 -39.59 24.67 -27.79
CA THR A 244 -40.99 25.12 -27.97
C THR A 244 -41.10 26.61 -27.62
N GLY A 245 -42.08 27.30 -28.22
CA GLY A 245 -42.34 28.70 -28.00
C GLY A 245 -42.91 29.02 -26.61
N GLU A 246 -43.21 30.29 -26.40
CA GLU A 246 -43.78 30.82 -25.17
C GLU A 246 -45.26 31.21 -25.34
N TYR A 247 -46.03 31.18 -24.27
CA TYR A 247 -47.45 31.57 -24.23
C TYR A 247 -48.30 30.90 -25.31
N LYS A 248 -48.78 31.67 -26.28
CA LYS A 248 -49.68 31.19 -27.37
C LYS A 248 -48.98 30.21 -28.29
N ASP A 249 -47.68 30.33 -28.46
CA ASP A 249 -46.84 29.44 -29.29
C ASP A 249 -46.17 28.32 -28.49
N ARG A 250 -46.58 28.12 -27.24
CA ARG A 250 -45.94 27.19 -26.26
C ARG A 250 -45.63 25.81 -26.82
N TRP A 251 -46.48 25.28 -27.65
CA TRP A 251 -46.33 23.92 -28.18
C TRP A 251 -45.87 23.89 -29.65
N ASN A 252 -45.50 25.02 -30.22
CA ASN A 252 -44.88 25.07 -31.54
C ASN A 252 -43.35 24.99 -31.40
N LEU A 253 -42.67 24.22 -32.28
CA LEU A 253 -41.23 24.27 -32.43
C LEU A 253 -40.85 25.59 -33.03
N LYS A 254 -40.30 26.49 -32.20
CA LYS A 254 -40.09 27.88 -32.59
C LYS A 254 -38.60 28.20 -32.83
N ASP A 255 -37.78 27.83 -31.90
CA ASP A 255 -36.37 28.20 -31.91
C ASP A 255 -35.49 26.98 -32.11
N GLN A 256 -34.82 26.90 -33.26
CA GLN A 256 -33.79 25.90 -33.48
C GLN A 256 -32.53 26.32 -32.76
N ILE A 257 -31.92 25.41 -31.99
CA ILE A 257 -30.64 25.67 -31.36
C ILE A 257 -29.53 25.57 -32.40
N ALA A 258 -29.03 26.73 -32.82
CA ALA A 258 -28.02 26.82 -33.86
C ALA A 258 -26.71 26.08 -33.44
N GLY A 259 -26.13 25.34 -34.38
CA GLY A 259 -24.88 24.59 -34.19
C GLY A 259 -25.04 23.18 -33.58
N LEU A 260 -26.19 22.82 -32.99
CA LEU A 260 -26.48 21.45 -32.61
C LEU A 260 -27.02 20.70 -33.83
N SER A 261 -26.24 19.77 -34.35
CA SER A 261 -26.58 18.91 -35.48
C SER A 261 -26.12 17.46 -35.24
N GLY A 262 -26.83 16.51 -35.83
CA GLY A 262 -26.54 15.09 -35.62
C GLY A 262 -26.78 14.63 -34.19
N ILE A 263 -27.69 15.26 -33.48
CA ILE A 263 -28.02 14.97 -32.08
C ILE A 263 -29.04 13.86 -32.02
N VAL A 264 -28.85 12.92 -31.08
CA VAL A 264 -29.74 11.78 -30.83
C VAL A 264 -30.42 11.82 -29.48
N LYS A 265 -29.82 12.56 -28.53
CA LYS A 265 -30.32 12.71 -27.17
C LYS A 265 -29.90 14.05 -26.57
N THR A 266 -30.74 14.61 -25.71
CA THR A 266 -30.45 15.82 -24.94
C THR A 266 -30.70 15.57 -23.46
N ALA A 267 -29.95 16.27 -22.59
CA ALA A 267 -30.16 16.27 -21.15
C ALA A 267 -29.95 17.70 -20.61
N VAL A 268 -30.57 18.01 -19.49
CA VAL A 268 -30.42 19.27 -18.75
C VAL A 268 -30.09 18.99 -17.30
N ASP A 269 -29.53 19.97 -16.59
CA ASP A 269 -29.30 19.82 -15.16
C ASP A 269 -30.62 19.89 -14.40
N SER A 270 -30.96 18.83 -13.70
CA SER A 270 -32.20 18.73 -12.92
C SER A 270 -32.20 19.60 -11.64
N TYR A 271 -31.05 20.11 -11.22
CA TYR A 271 -30.95 20.93 -10.00
C TYR A 271 -31.33 22.39 -10.26
N LYS A 272 -31.05 22.86 -11.45
CA LYS A 272 -31.46 24.19 -11.92
C LYS A 272 -32.26 23.97 -13.19
N ASP A 273 -33.56 23.86 -13.08
CA ASP A 273 -34.48 23.66 -14.19
C ASP A 273 -34.42 24.72 -15.30
N ASP A 274 -33.42 25.61 -15.27
CA ASP A 274 -33.16 26.62 -16.26
C ASP A 274 -32.01 26.22 -17.20
N LEU A 275 -31.89 26.93 -18.33
CA LEU A 275 -30.81 26.72 -19.29
C LEU A 275 -29.49 27.36 -18.86
N SER A 276 -29.37 27.83 -17.61
CA SER A 276 -28.16 28.52 -17.13
C SER A 276 -26.95 27.64 -17.11
N GLU A 277 -27.13 26.34 -16.88
CA GLU A 277 -26.06 25.33 -16.96
C GLU A 277 -25.89 24.73 -18.36
N GLY A 278 -26.80 25.07 -19.30
CA GLY A 278 -26.73 24.65 -20.69
C GLY A 278 -27.49 23.37 -21.01
N ILE A 279 -27.32 22.89 -22.23
CA ILE A 279 -27.93 21.67 -22.77
C ILE A 279 -26.79 20.71 -23.07
N TYR A 280 -26.84 19.53 -22.49
CA TYR A 280 -25.99 18.40 -22.84
C TYR A 280 -26.59 17.69 -24.06
N ALA A 281 -25.83 17.49 -25.11
CA ALA A 281 -26.32 16.87 -26.34
C ALA A 281 -25.39 15.74 -26.79
N GLN A 282 -25.97 14.55 -27.01
CA GLN A 282 -25.25 13.41 -27.54
C GLN A 282 -25.37 13.39 -29.06
N ARG A 283 -24.25 13.30 -29.75
CA ARG A 283 -24.17 13.12 -31.18
C ARG A 283 -24.37 11.65 -31.57
N ASN A 284 -24.65 11.42 -32.84
CA ASN A 284 -24.81 10.08 -33.42
C ASN A 284 -23.55 9.22 -33.37
N ASP A 285 -22.37 9.81 -33.20
CA ASP A 285 -21.09 9.10 -32.98
C ASP A 285 -20.86 8.71 -31.51
N GLY A 286 -21.82 9.03 -30.61
CA GLY A 286 -21.75 8.77 -29.19
C GLY A 286 -21.05 9.87 -28.37
N SER A 287 -20.40 10.83 -29.00
CA SER A 287 -19.76 11.95 -28.29
C SER A 287 -20.81 12.89 -27.68
N TRP A 288 -20.45 13.52 -26.56
CA TRP A 288 -21.31 14.50 -25.90
C TRP A 288 -20.70 15.92 -25.99
N VAL A 289 -21.58 16.88 -26.16
CA VAL A 289 -21.24 18.31 -26.15
C VAL A 289 -22.16 19.07 -25.19
N LEU A 290 -21.62 20.15 -24.63
CA LEU A 290 -22.38 21.12 -23.85
C LEU A 290 -22.62 22.35 -24.71
N TYR A 291 -23.89 22.68 -24.93
CA TYR A 291 -24.31 23.96 -25.48
C TYR A 291 -24.64 24.91 -24.33
N LYS A 292 -23.92 26.02 -24.22
CA LYS A 292 -24.15 27.03 -23.17
C LYS A 292 -23.89 28.41 -23.72
N ASN A 293 -24.84 29.33 -23.57
CA ASN A 293 -24.72 30.76 -24.01
C ASN A 293 -24.33 30.94 -25.49
N GLY A 294 -24.78 30.05 -26.37
CA GLY A 294 -24.46 30.07 -27.79
C GLY A 294 -23.14 29.39 -28.18
N GLU A 295 -22.39 28.90 -27.23
CA GLU A 295 -21.14 28.18 -27.45
C GLU A 295 -21.33 26.66 -27.29
N ILE A 296 -20.60 25.89 -28.10
CA ILE A 296 -20.59 24.45 -28.04
C ILE A 296 -19.18 23.96 -27.62
N SER A 297 -19.08 23.25 -26.51
CA SER A 297 -17.84 22.66 -26.04
C SER A 297 -17.96 21.14 -25.92
N PRO A 298 -16.90 20.37 -26.24
CA PRO A 298 -16.91 18.92 -26.04
C PRO A 298 -16.90 18.59 -24.55
N ILE A 299 -17.63 17.54 -24.18
CA ILE A 299 -17.54 16.97 -22.84
C ILE A 299 -16.50 15.85 -22.91
N ASN A 300 -15.35 16.10 -22.27
CA ASN A 300 -14.26 15.14 -22.24
C ASN A 300 -14.34 14.32 -20.94
N VAL A 301 -14.27 12.99 -21.09
CA VAL A 301 -14.07 12.10 -19.95
C VAL A 301 -12.67 12.32 -19.41
N PRO A 302 -12.51 12.57 -18.11
CA PRO A 302 -11.19 12.60 -17.51
C PRO A 302 -10.48 11.27 -17.72
N VAL A 303 -9.25 11.29 -18.26
CA VAL A 303 -8.40 10.11 -18.44
C VAL A 303 -7.25 10.12 -17.45
N VAL A 304 -6.78 8.95 -17.06
CA VAL A 304 -5.59 8.84 -16.19
C VAL A 304 -4.37 9.31 -16.95
N THR A 305 -3.65 10.26 -16.38
CA THR A 305 -2.44 10.86 -16.98
C THR A 305 -1.16 10.48 -16.24
N ASP A 306 -1.28 10.05 -14.97
CA ASP A 306 -0.15 9.65 -14.14
C ASP A 306 -0.58 8.66 -13.08
N LEU A 307 0.33 7.74 -12.74
CA LEU A 307 0.14 6.70 -11.72
C LEU A 307 1.24 6.78 -10.68
N ALA A 308 0.92 7.31 -9.51
CA ALA A 308 1.80 7.31 -8.37
C ALA A 308 1.63 6.01 -7.57
N VAL A 309 2.71 5.24 -7.49
CA VAL A 309 2.76 3.99 -6.72
C VAL A 309 3.81 4.12 -5.63
N SER A 310 3.49 3.70 -4.42
CA SER A 310 4.45 3.58 -3.34
C SER A 310 4.36 2.22 -2.66
N ILE A 311 5.50 1.73 -2.20
CA ILE A 311 5.62 0.51 -1.41
C ILE A 311 6.15 0.94 -0.03
N SER A 312 5.56 0.42 1.03
CA SER A 312 5.86 0.83 2.43
C SER A 312 7.34 0.72 2.82
N ASP A 313 8.08 -0.19 2.17
CA ASP A 313 9.53 -0.31 2.30
C ASP A 313 10.12 -0.88 0.99
N THR A 314 11.12 -0.21 0.43
CA THR A 314 11.85 -0.65 -0.77
C THR A 314 13.12 -1.47 -0.46
N LYS A 315 13.49 -1.57 0.83
CA LYS A 315 14.64 -2.35 1.32
C LYS A 315 14.26 -3.30 2.47
N PRO A 316 13.21 -4.12 2.31
CA PRO A 316 12.71 -4.98 3.38
C PRO A 316 13.67 -6.13 3.68
N PHE A 317 13.45 -6.75 4.83
CA PHE A 317 14.04 -8.05 5.13
C PHE A 317 13.14 -9.19 4.66
N VAL A 318 13.75 -10.33 4.35
CA VAL A 318 13.00 -11.57 4.06
C VAL A 318 12.08 -11.89 5.23
N GLY A 319 10.82 -12.12 4.93
CA GLY A 319 9.75 -12.33 5.90
C GLY A 319 8.85 -11.11 6.12
N ASP A 320 9.27 -9.92 5.73
CA ASP A 320 8.45 -8.71 5.90
C ASP A 320 7.29 -8.68 4.90
N SER A 321 6.17 -8.08 5.33
CA SER A 321 5.01 -7.80 4.49
C SER A 321 4.95 -6.31 4.16
N LEU A 322 4.72 -5.98 2.89
CA LEU A 322 4.78 -4.63 2.35
C LEU A 322 3.39 -4.22 1.87
N LYS A 323 2.98 -3.01 2.17
CA LYS A 323 1.75 -2.42 1.63
C LYS A 323 2.06 -1.70 0.33
N VAL A 324 1.14 -1.79 -0.61
CA VAL A 324 1.18 -1.07 -1.88
C VAL A 324 0.08 -0.01 -1.84
N ASP A 325 0.44 1.25 -2.05
CA ASP A 325 -0.49 2.35 -2.21
C ASP A 325 -0.44 2.82 -3.66
N ILE A 326 -1.62 2.94 -4.26
CA ILE A 326 -1.79 3.32 -5.67
C ILE A 326 -2.67 4.57 -5.73
N GLN A 327 -2.21 5.58 -6.45
CA GLN A 327 -2.97 6.80 -6.68
C GLN A 327 -2.90 7.19 -8.16
N GLU A 328 -4.06 7.24 -8.81
CA GLU A 328 -4.22 7.76 -10.16
C GLU A 328 -4.35 9.29 -10.13
N THR A 329 -3.73 9.94 -11.10
CA THR A 329 -3.94 11.37 -11.39
C THR A 329 -4.60 11.49 -12.75
N TYR A 330 -5.72 12.20 -12.81
CA TYR A 330 -6.53 12.38 -14.00
C TYR A 330 -6.20 13.67 -14.74
N SER A 331 -6.62 13.79 -16.00
CA SER A 331 -6.39 14.97 -16.84
C SER A 331 -6.98 16.28 -16.28
N ASN A 332 -8.01 16.18 -15.44
CA ASN A 332 -8.59 17.29 -14.68
C ASN A 332 -7.87 17.56 -13.33
N LYS A 333 -6.70 16.92 -13.10
CA LYS A 333 -5.88 16.98 -11.87
C LYS A 333 -6.49 16.33 -10.63
N ALA A 334 -7.63 15.67 -10.74
CA ALA A 334 -8.16 14.85 -9.64
C ALA A 334 -7.24 13.69 -9.33
N LYS A 335 -7.15 13.31 -8.04
CA LYS A 335 -6.34 12.21 -7.55
C LYS A 335 -7.21 11.20 -6.83
N ILE A 336 -7.20 9.96 -7.29
CA ILE A 336 -8.01 8.88 -6.75
C ILE A 336 -7.10 7.76 -6.23
N LYS A 337 -7.34 7.29 -5.01
CA LYS A 337 -6.73 6.07 -4.51
C LYS A 337 -7.41 4.86 -5.14
N VAL A 338 -6.61 3.95 -5.67
CA VAL A 338 -7.08 2.72 -6.32
C VAL A 338 -6.76 1.54 -5.40
N PRO A 339 -7.74 0.67 -5.11
CA PRO A 339 -7.46 -0.60 -4.43
C PRO A 339 -6.50 -1.46 -5.25
N VAL A 340 -5.60 -2.19 -4.59
CA VAL A 340 -4.64 -3.08 -5.28
C VAL A 340 -5.35 -4.15 -6.10
N SER A 341 -6.56 -4.56 -5.67
CA SER A 341 -7.43 -5.50 -6.41
C SER A 341 -7.86 -5.01 -7.80
N ASP A 342 -7.89 -3.69 -8.00
CA ASP A 342 -8.38 -3.05 -9.24
C ASP A 342 -7.23 -2.69 -10.18
N ALA A 343 -5.99 -2.96 -9.77
CA ALA A 343 -4.79 -2.75 -10.54
C ALA A 343 -4.10 -4.09 -10.86
N LYS A 344 -3.37 -4.13 -11.96
CA LYS A 344 -2.51 -5.26 -12.28
C LYS A 344 -1.15 -5.04 -11.63
N VAL A 345 -0.73 -5.97 -10.78
CA VAL A 345 0.59 -5.97 -10.13
C VAL A 345 1.43 -7.11 -10.69
N ASP A 346 2.47 -6.77 -11.41
CA ASP A 346 3.44 -7.71 -11.98
C ASP A 346 4.77 -7.63 -11.21
N VAL A 347 5.29 -8.76 -10.79
CA VAL A 347 6.60 -8.88 -10.12
C VAL A 347 7.56 -9.61 -11.03
N GLU A 348 8.66 -8.96 -11.43
CA GLU A 348 9.68 -9.53 -12.30
C GLU A 348 10.24 -10.87 -11.80
N LYS A 349 10.48 -10.96 -10.47
CA LYS A 349 11.01 -12.17 -9.82
C LYS A 349 10.09 -12.59 -8.67
N PRO A 350 9.02 -13.37 -8.96
CA PRO A 350 8.04 -13.76 -7.94
C PRO A 350 8.60 -14.61 -6.80
N TYR A 351 9.78 -15.22 -6.97
CA TYR A 351 10.48 -15.94 -5.90
C TYR A 351 11.15 -15.01 -4.88
N LEU A 352 11.39 -13.72 -5.21
CA LEU A 352 11.92 -12.71 -4.29
C LEU A 352 10.82 -11.95 -3.58
N ILE A 353 9.78 -11.55 -4.31
CA ILE A 353 8.62 -10.83 -3.78
C ILE A 353 7.36 -11.54 -4.28
N LYS A 354 6.47 -11.90 -3.39
CA LYS A 354 5.20 -12.60 -3.72
C LYS A 354 4.02 -11.68 -3.45
N LEU A 355 3.18 -11.49 -4.47
CA LEU A 355 1.86 -10.86 -4.28
C LEU A 355 0.96 -11.82 -3.51
N GLN A 356 0.32 -11.33 -2.44
CA GLN A 356 -0.61 -12.08 -1.61
C GLN A 356 -2.05 -11.83 -2.05
N PRO A 357 -3.00 -12.72 -1.73
CA PRO A 357 -4.41 -12.54 -2.08
C PRO A 357 -5.05 -11.28 -1.48
N ASP A 358 -4.52 -10.76 -0.38
CA ASP A 358 -4.96 -9.51 0.27
C ASP A 358 -4.37 -8.24 -0.35
N GLY A 359 -3.62 -8.36 -1.45
CA GLY A 359 -2.96 -7.24 -2.13
C GLY A 359 -1.64 -6.79 -1.51
N THR A 360 -1.18 -7.41 -0.42
CA THR A 360 0.15 -7.14 0.13
C THR A 360 1.25 -7.87 -0.64
N LEU A 361 2.48 -7.38 -0.53
CA LEU A 361 3.66 -8.05 -1.07
C LEU A 361 4.44 -8.70 0.07
N LYS A 362 4.85 -9.95 -0.10
CA LYS A 362 5.67 -10.71 0.87
C LYS A 362 7.10 -10.81 0.36
N ALA A 363 8.07 -10.31 1.13
CA ALA A 363 9.48 -10.52 0.86
C ALA A 363 9.84 -12.00 1.12
N ALA A 364 10.21 -12.74 0.08
CA ALA A 364 10.40 -14.20 0.11
C ALA A 364 11.86 -14.62 -0.05
N GLY A 365 12.69 -13.80 -0.71
CA GLY A 365 14.10 -14.11 -0.95
C GLY A 365 14.96 -12.87 -1.05
N VAL A 366 16.27 -13.03 -0.81
CA VAL A 366 17.29 -11.98 -0.95
C VAL A 366 17.55 -11.72 -2.42
N GLY A 367 17.46 -10.48 -2.83
CA GLY A 367 17.73 -10.08 -4.21
C GLY A 367 17.10 -8.75 -4.55
N LYS A 368 17.26 -8.37 -5.81
CA LYS A 368 16.70 -7.16 -6.40
C LYS A 368 15.69 -7.54 -7.49
N THR A 369 14.51 -6.97 -7.41
CA THR A 369 13.43 -7.19 -8.38
C THR A 369 12.67 -5.90 -8.65
N GLN A 370 11.93 -5.88 -9.75
CA GLN A 370 11.02 -4.80 -10.08
C GLN A 370 9.58 -5.24 -9.81
N VAL A 371 8.79 -4.32 -9.28
CA VAL A 371 7.35 -4.42 -9.12
C VAL A 371 6.72 -3.38 -10.02
N THR A 372 5.98 -3.82 -11.02
CA THR A 372 5.27 -2.95 -11.95
C THR A 372 3.79 -2.99 -11.65
N VAL A 373 3.20 -1.84 -11.41
CA VAL A 373 1.76 -1.68 -11.21
C VAL A 373 1.19 -0.99 -12.43
N THR A 374 0.12 -1.55 -12.99
CA THR A 374 -0.62 -0.97 -14.12
C THR A 374 -2.06 -0.75 -13.71
N SER A 375 -2.56 0.45 -13.90
CA SER A 375 -3.95 0.83 -13.67
C SER A 375 -4.39 1.77 -14.79
N SER A 376 -5.59 1.55 -15.33
CA SER A 376 -6.17 2.38 -16.42
C SER A 376 -5.18 2.63 -17.59
N GLY A 377 -4.41 1.60 -17.96
CA GLY A 377 -3.43 1.69 -19.06
C GLY A 377 -2.12 2.43 -18.73
N VAL A 378 -1.99 3.01 -17.55
CA VAL A 378 -0.76 3.69 -17.10
C VAL A 378 0.02 2.77 -16.15
N SER A 379 1.34 2.71 -16.32
CA SER A 379 2.21 1.83 -15.51
C SER A 379 3.24 2.63 -14.73
N SER A 380 3.55 2.15 -13.53
CA SER A 380 4.63 2.64 -12.68
C SER A 380 5.46 1.48 -12.15
N THR A 381 6.78 1.63 -12.11
CA THR A 381 7.69 0.55 -11.70
C THR A 381 8.55 0.98 -10.52
N ILE A 382 8.61 0.15 -9.50
CA ILE A 382 9.41 0.35 -8.28
C ILE A 382 10.41 -0.79 -8.15
N THR A 383 11.65 -0.46 -7.84
CA THR A 383 12.68 -1.44 -7.50
C THR A 383 12.63 -1.74 -6.00
N VAL A 384 12.58 -3.03 -5.67
CA VAL A 384 12.64 -3.53 -4.29
C VAL A 384 13.90 -4.37 -4.14
N SER A 385 14.67 -4.13 -3.05
CA SER A 385 15.93 -4.82 -2.72
C SER A 385 15.80 -5.48 -1.36
N THR A 386 15.67 -6.80 -1.34
CA THR A 386 15.42 -7.58 -0.12
C THR A 386 16.73 -8.15 0.45
N SER A 387 16.93 -8.05 1.76
CA SER A 387 18.10 -8.57 2.46
C SER A 387 17.70 -9.51 3.60
N LEU A 388 18.68 -10.20 4.20
CA LEU A 388 18.43 -11.00 5.43
C LEU A 388 18.60 -10.12 6.67
N ARG A 389 17.74 -10.34 7.67
CA ARG A 389 17.87 -9.73 9.00
C ARG A 389 19.01 -10.37 9.80
N ASN A 390 19.21 -11.66 9.62
CA ASN A 390 20.24 -12.44 10.33
C ASN A 390 21.22 -13.07 9.35
N ASN A 391 22.48 -13.12 9.75
CA ASN A 391 23.52 -13.75 8.96
C ASN A 391 23.33 -15.28 8.89
N LEU A 392 23.58 -15.86 7.72
CA LEU A 392 23.72 -17.30 7.57
C LEU A 392 25.06 -17.78 8.19
N LYS A 393 25.19 -19.09 8.38
CA LYS A 393 26.38 -19.73 9.00
C LYS A 393 27.08 -20.66 8.01
N TYR A 394 28.28 -21.08 8.35
CA TYR A 394 29.08 -22.09 7.65
C TYR A 394 29.72 -21.66 6.32
N ALA A 395 30.03 -20.38 6.14
CA ALA A 395 30.92 -19.98 5.03
C ALA A 395 32.35 -20.49 5.29
N LYS A 396 33.04 -20.86 4.23
CA LYS A 396 34.45 -21.26 4.23
C LYS A 396 35.19 -20.69 3.03
N GLN A 397 36.49 -20.43 3.18
CA GLN A 397 37.42 -20.20 2.08
C GLN A 397 38.43 -21.37 2.04
N ILE A 398 38.51 -22.05 0.90
CA ILE A 398 39.42 -23.17 0.67
C ILE A 398 40.10 -22.94 -0.69
N ASN A 399 41.43 -22.88 -0.72
CA ASN A 399 42.21 -22.65 -1.96
C ASN A 399 41.68 -21.47 -2.79
N SER A 400 41.43 -20.34 -2.14
CA SER A 400 40.87 -19.12 -2.73
C SER A 400 39.41 -19.22 -3.22
N ASN A 401 38.75 -20.37 -3.15
CA ASN A 401 37.35 -20.51 -3.45
C ASN A 401 36.49 -20.29 -2.20
N ILE A 402 35.43 -19.54 -2.34
CA ILE A 402 34.44 -19.28 -1.28
C ILE A 402 33.38 -20.37 -1.39
N PHE A 403 33.12 -21.06 -0.27
CA PHE A 403 32.07 -22.07 -0.14
C PHE A 403 31.01 -21.62 0.82
N VAL A 404 29.75 -21.88 0.47
CA VAL A 404 28.57 -21.50 1.25
C VAL A 404 27.58 -22.66 1.36
N PRO A 405 26.76 -22.74 2.43
CA PRO A 405 25.84 -23.84 2.62
C PRO A 405 24.72 -23.78 1.57
N ALA A 406 24.63 -24.84 0.76
CA ALA A 406 23.74 -24.89 -0.40
C ALA A 406 22.28 -24.62 -0.05
N LYS A 407 21.72 -25.43 0.85
CA LYS A 407 20.30 -25.36 1.23
C LYS A 407 19.92 -23.99 1.80
N ALA A 408 20.68 -23.53 2.79
CA ALA A 408 20.38 -22.29 3.48
C ALA A 408 20.46 -21.08 2.55
N VAL A 409 21.48 -21.02 1.67
CA VAL A 409 21.67 -19.94 0.72
C VAL A 409 20.60 -19.94 -0.38
N ILE A 410 20.28 -21.11 -0.94
CA ILE A 410 19.24 -21.22 -1.97
C ILE A 410 17.88 -20.79 -1.42
N GLN A 411 17.52 -21.24 -0.22
CA GLN A 411 16.26 -20.85 0.43
C GLN A 411 16.25 -19.34 0.76
N ALA A 412 17.38 -18.81 1.23
CA ALA A 412 17.49 -17.38 1.49
C ALA A 412 17.32 -16.51 0.21
N LEU A 413 17.72 -17.07 -0.94
CA LEU A 413 17.51 -16.44 -2.24
C LEU A 413 16.09 -16.65 -2.81
N GLY A 414 15.17 -17.22 -2.03
CA GLY A 414 13.80 -17.50 -2.44
C GLY A 414 13.64 -18.76 -3.29
N GLY A 415 14.69 -19.54 -3.48
CA GLY A 415 14.64 -20.79 -4.22
C GLY A 415 14.05 -21.94 -3.40
N THR A 416 13.51 -22.92 -4.08
CA THR A 416 13.11 -24.21 -3.51
C THR A 416 14.21 -25.24 -3.74
N VAL A 417 14.35 -26.18 -2.82
CA VAL A 417 15.35 -27.24 -2.88
C VAL A 417 14.73 -28.61 -2.69
N SER A 418 15.25 -29.59 -3.42
CA SER A 418 15.01 -31.02 -3.22
C SER A 418 16.35 -31.78 -3.27
N GLY A 419 16.39 -33.00 -2.73
CA GLY A 419 17.62 -33.77 -2.57
C GLY A 419 18.25 -33.65 -1.18
N GLY A 420 19.48 -34.05 -1.05
CA GLY A 420 20.20 -34.18 0.24
C GLY A 420 21.69 -33.84 0.17
N SER A 421 22.46 -34.34 1.14
CA SER A 421 23.90 -34.05 1.26
C SER A 421 24.77 -34.54 0.10
N GLU A 422 24.34 -35.53 -0.68
CA GLU A 422 25.10 -36.03 -1.83
C GLU A 422 24.84 -35.25 -3.10
N GLY A 423 23.66 -34.62 -3.23
CA GLY A 423 23.29 -33.78 -4.38
C GLY A 423 21.96 -33.08 -4.16
N MET A 424 21.77 -31.98 -4.87
CA MET A 424 20.64 -31.11 -4.66
C MET A 424 20.15 -30.51 -5.98
N ASP A 425 18.83 -30.41 -6.10
CA ASP A 425 18.15 -29.66 -7.14
C ASP A 425 17.56 -28.39 -6.53
N ALA A 426 17.85 -27.28 -7.15
CA ALA A 426 17.36 -25.94 -6.76
C ALA A 426 16.52 -25.35 -7.87
N LYS A 427 15.45 -24.65 -7.53
CA LYS A 427 14.59 -23.95 -8.49
C LYS A 427 14.31 -22.52 -8.02
N PHE A 428 14.51 -21.56 -8.96
CA PHE A 428 14.24 -20.14 -8.80
C PHE A 428 13.35 -19.67 -9.97
N GLY A 429 12.03 -19.67 -9.77
CA GLY A 429 11.11 -19.44 -10.90
C GLY A 429 11.35 -20.50 -11.99
N GLU A 430 11.72 -20.07 -13.19
CA GLU A 430 12.03 -20.93 -14.32
C GLU A 430 13.49 -21.43 -14.34
N THR A 431 14.36 -20.89 -13.50
CA THR A 431 15.75 -21.32 -13.42
C THR A 431 15.90 -22.53 -12.52
N ALA A 432 16.38 -23.64 -13.08
CA ALA A 432 16.67 -24.90 -12.37
C ALA A 432 18.17 -25.18 -12.36
N ILE A 433 18.73 -25.54 -11.21
CA ILE A 433 20.15 -25.84 -11.00
C ILE A 433 20.25 -27.17 -10.27
N SER A 434 21.03 -28.12 -10.82
CA SER A 434 21.32 -29.39 -10.18
C SER A 434 22.83 -29.56 -10.00
N PHE A 435 23.27 -30.00 -8.83
CA PHE A 435 24.67 -30.20 -8.50
C PHE A 435 24.88 -31.36 -7.49
N LYS A 436 26.08 -31.96 -7.52
CA LYS A 436 26.44 -33.08 -6.63
C LYS A 436 27.76 -32.83 -5.93
N ALA A 437 27.90 -33.36 -4.71
CA ALA A 437 29.17 -33.35 -3.98
C ALA A 437 30.28 -34.01 -4.80
N GLY A 438 31.46 -33.41 -4.81
CA GLY A 438 32.63 -33.86 -5.56
C GLY A 438 32.59 -33.71 -7.07
N SER A 439 31.46 -33.32 -7.68
CA SER A 439 31.35 -33.16 -9.12
C SER A 439 31.85 -31.75 -9.54
N SER A 440 32.71 -31.70 -10.56
CA SER A 440 33.13 -30.48 -11.20
C SER A 440 32.11 -29.95 -12.24
N GLN A 441 30.98 -30.63 -12.37
CA GLN A 441 29.89 -30.27 -13.29
C GLN A 441 28.58 -30.07 -12.51
N ALA A 442 27.77 -29.14 -12.98
CA ALA A 442 26.42 -28.90 -12.55
C ALA A 442 25.49 -28.82 -13.78
N SER A 443 24.20 -28.82 -13.59
CA SER A 443 23.21 -28.58 -14.65
C SER A 443 22.51 -27.22 -14.39
N LEU A 444 22.39 -26.42 -15.44
CA LEU A 444 21.59 -25.18 -15.45
C LEU A 444 20.52 -25.30 -16.55
N ASN A 445 19.26 -25.37 -16.16
CA ASN A 445 18.12 -25.58 -17.07
C ASN A 445 18.32 -26.78 -18.01
N GLY A 446 18.88 -27.90 -17.49
CA GLY A 446 19.21 -29.11 -18.26
C GLY A 446 20.55 -29.08 -18.98
N ASN A 447 21.19 -27.93 -19.11
CA ASN A 447 22.50 -27.81 -19.77
C ASN A 447 23.63 -28.01 -18.76
N VAL A 448 24.65 -28.78 -19.16
CA VAL A 448 25.82 -29.03 -18.31
C VAL A 448 26.71 -27.79 -18.27
N ILE A 449 27.03 -27.34 -17.07
CA ILE A 449 27.99 -26.25 -16.81
C ILE A 449 29.18 -26.78 -15.99
N ARG A 450 30.36 -26.20 -16.21
CA ARG A 450 31.58 -26.54 -15.45
C ARG A 450 31.75 -25.58 -14.29
N LEU A 451 31.94 -26.16 -13.12
CA LEU A 451 32.15 -25.42 -11.86
C LEU A 451 33.64 -25.03 -11.70
N LYS A 452 33.92 -23.88 -11.10
CA LYS A 452 35.28 -23.44 -10.73
C LYS A 452 35.89 -24.29 -9.61
N ALA A 453 35.04 -24.82 -8.73
CA ALA A 453 35.38 -25.80 -7.72
C ALA A 453 34.18 -26.74 -7.50
N SER A 454 34.45 -28.01 -7.13
CA SER A 454 33.39 -28.98 -6.86
C SER A 454 32.70 -28.68 -5.53
N PRO A 455 31.38 -28.87 -5.40
CA PRO A 455 30.70 -28.85 -4.13
C PRO A 455 31.30 -29.87 -3.17
N ILE A 456 31.37 -29.56 -1.89
CA ILE A 456 31.96 -30.41 -0.85
C ILE A 456 30.95 -30.72 0.24
N LEU A 457 31.12 -31.94 0.84
CA LEU A 457 30.41 -32.30 2.06
C LEU A 457 31.31 -31.94 3.27
N ASP A 458 30.85 -31.09 4.16
CA ASP A 458 31.55 -30.71 5.37
C ASP A 458 30.65 -30.85 6.59
N LYS A 459 31.00 -31.76 7.52
CA LYS A 459 30.21 -32.00 8.75
C LYS A 459 28.71 -32.25 8.51
N GLY A 460 28.37 -32.90 7.40
CA GLY A 460 26.98 -33.19 7.00
C GLY A 460 26.29 -32.12 6.21
N GLU A 461 26.91 -30.94 6.04
CA GLU A 461 26.39 -29.84 5.20
C GLU A 461 26.99 -29.89 3.79
N LEU A 462 26.15 -29.77 2.77
CA LEU A 462 26.58 -29.61 1.40
C LEU A 462 26.92 -28.14 1.16
N LEU A 463 28.19 -27.88 0.89
CA LEU A 463 28.69 -26.56 0.58
C LEU A 463 28.93 -26.44 -0.93
N ILE A 464 28.43 -25.38 -1.55
CA ILE A 464 28.65 -25.06 -2.96
C ILE A 464 29.69 -23.95 -3.12
N PRO A 465 30.48 -23.95 -4.19
CA PRO A 465 31.30 -22.82 -4.51
C PRO A 465 30.38 -21.63 -4.84
N ALA A 466 30.62 -20.51 -4.16
CA ALA A 466 29.76 -19.33 -4.30
C ALA A 466 29.79 -18.74 -5.73
N SER A 467 30.84 -19.06 -6.52
CA SER A 467 30.89 -18.75 -7.96
C SER A 467 29.71 -19.35 -8.75
N LEU A 468 29.11 -20.45 -8.28
CA LEU A 468 27.91 -21.00 -8.92
C LEU A 468 26.78 -19.98 -8.91
N LEU A 469 26.60 -19.21 -7.83
CA LEU A 469 25.59 -18.17 -7.72
C LEU A 469 25.91 -16.97 -8.62
N THR A 470 27.19 -16.65 -8.80
CA THR A 470 27.64 -15.62 -9.76
C THR A 470 27.31 -16.05 -11.19
N ASP A 471 27.68 -17.27 -11.55
CA ASP A 471 27.57 -17.76 -12.92
C ASP A 471 26.11 -18.06 -13.34
N THR A 472 25.22 -18.35 -12.37
CA THR A 472 23.81 -18.73 -12.64
C THR A 472 22.78 -17.65 -12.31
N LEU A 473 23.03 -16.83 -11.30
CA LEU A 473 22.08 -15.83 -10.80
C LEU A 473 22.61 -14.39 -10.89
N GLY A 474 23.85 -14.19 -11.36
CA GLY A 474 24.46 -12.86 -11.48
C GLY A 474 24.83 -12.22 -10.13
N ALA A 475 25.02 -13.00 -9.08
CA ALA A 475 25.39 -12.49 -7.77
C ALA A 475 26.86 -12.00 -7.75
N ASN A 476 27.14 -10.92 -7.04
CA ASN A 476 28.51 -10.56 -6.66
C ASN A 476 28.87 -11.26 -5.35
N VAL A 477 30.02 -11.92 -5.32
CA VAL A 477 30.49 -12.66 -4.15
C VAL A 477 31.86 -12.17 -3.75
N SER A 478 32.04 -11.85 -2.47
CA SER A 478 33.31 -11.44 -1.88
C SER A 478 33.58 -12.15 -0.54
N TRP A 479 34.85 -12.20 -0.17
CA TRP A 479 35.30 -12.72 1.11
C TRP A 479 35.92 -11.63 1.95
N ASP A 480 35.38 -11.44 3.13
CA ASP A 480 35.99 -10.56 4.15
C ASP A 480 36.99 -11.37 4.98
N ALA A 481 38.26 -11.18 4.68
CA ALA A 481 39.35 -11.90 5.34
C ALA A 481 39.50 -11.51 6.83
N LYS A 482 39.11 -10.30 7.23
CA LYS A 482 39.18 -9.83 8.61
C LYS A 482 38.19 -10.57 9.50
N TRP A 483 36.96 -10.72 9.01
CA TRP A 483 35.91 -11.36 9.78
C TRP A 483 35.65 -12.82 9.37
N LYS A 484 36.36 -13.29 8.34
CA LYS A 484 36.22 -14.64 7.76
C LYS A 484 34.76 -14.95 7.42
N GLN A 485 34.17 -14.11 6.59
CA GLN A 485 32.77 -14.23 6.18
C GLN A 485 32.63 -13.97 4.68
N ALA A 486 31.63 -14.62 4.07
CA ALA A 486 31.25 -14.35 2.69
C ALA A 486 30.16 -13.29 2.65
N GLN A 487 30.24 -12.37 1.67
CA GLN A 487 29.16 -11.48 1.29
C GLN A 487 28.68 -11.80 -0.11
N ILE A 488 27.36 -11.90 -0.26
CA ILE A 488 26.68 -12.13 -1.53
C ILE A 488 25.74 -10.94 -1.76
N SER A 489 25.84 -10.27 -2.90
CA SER A 489 25.02 -9.11 -3.23
C SER A 489 24.45 -9.14 -4.62
N PHE A 490 23.27 -8.49 -4.79
CA PHE A 490 22.52 -8.28 -6.02
C PHE A 490 22.19 -6.79 -6.10
N GLY A 491 23.13 -5.96 -6.48
CA GLY A 491 23.01 -4.50 -6.33
C GLY A 491 22.95 -4.11 -4.87
N ASP A 492 21.86 -3.46 -4.43
CA ASP A 492 21.65 -3.02 -3.05
C ASP A 492 21.23 -4.15 -2.09
N ALA A 493 20.72 -5.26 -2.62
CA ALA A 493 20.32 -6.41 -1.82
C ALA A 493 21.55 -7.24 -1.44
N SER A 494 21.66 -7.68 -0.20
CA SER A 494 22.81 -8.45 0.27
C SER A 494 22.47 -9.45 1.36
N MET A 495 23.33 -10.47 1.49
CA MET A 495 23.37 -11.37 2.64
C MET A 495 24.80 -11.64 3.06
N THR A 496 24.99 -11.84 4.36
CA THR A 496 26.28 -12.24 4.95
C THR A 496 26.19 -13.67 5.45
N ILE A 497 27.23 -14.44 5.18
CA ILE A 497 27.36 -15.83 5.63
C ILE A 497 28.65 -15.94 6.44
N VAL A 498 28.50 -16.13 7.75
CA VAL A 498 29.62 -16.15 8.68
C VAL A 498 30.26 -17.53 8.73
N SER A 499 31.59 -17.57 8.95
CA SER A 499 32.29 -18.81 9.30
C SER A 499 32.11 -19.15 10.78
N SER A 500 32.57 -20.34 11.18
CA SER A 500 32.63 -20.74 12.59
C SER A 500 33.56 -19.86 13.45
N GLU A 501 34.48 -19.14 12.80
CA GLU A 501 35.47 -18.29 13.46
C GLU A 501 34.98 -16.83 13.63
N THR A 502 34.03 -16.39 12.80
CA THR A 502 33.60 -14.98 12.72
C THR A 502 33.17 -14.45 14.09
N ALA A 503 32.34 -15.18 14.83
CA ALA A 503 31.85 -14.74 16.14
C ALA A 503 33.00 -14.52 17.14
N GLY A 504 33.99 -15.40 17.13
CA GLY A 504 35.20 -15.27 17.96
C GLY A 504 36.06 -14.07 17.58
N LEU A 505 36.18 -13.82 16.26
CA LEU A 505 36.95 -12.67 15.76
C LEU A 505 36.25 -11.34 16.09
N ILE A 506 34.93 -11.25 15.93
CA ILE A 506 34.17 -10.07 16.30
C ILE A 506 34.29 -9.80 17.80
N LYS A 507 34.04 -10.86 18.62
CA LYS A 507 34.18 -10.77 20.06
C LYS A 507 35.57 -10.25 20.46
N LYS A 508 36.62 -10.84 19.89
CA LYS A 508 38.00 -10.43 20.17
C LYS A 508 38.29 -8.97 19.78
N ALA A 509 37.73 -8.52 18.66
CA ALA A 509 37.85 -7.15 18.22
C ALA A 509 37.09 -6.18 19.15
N MET A 510 35.88 -6.55 19.61
CA MET A 510 35.13 -5.77 20.58
C MET A 510 35.80 -5.70 21.93
N GLN A 511 36.43 -6.79 22.41
CA GLN A 511 37.19 -6.83 23.63
C GLN A 511 38.36 -5.82 23.60
N GLY A 512 38.98 -5.64 22.44
CA GLY A 512 40.05 -4.65 22.26
C GLY A 512 41.15 -4.75 23.32
N SER A 513 41.50 -3.60 23.95
CA SER A 513 42.50 -3.52 25.02
C SER A 513 42.07 -4.20 26.32
N LEU A 514 40.79 -4.49 26.52
CA LEU A 514 40.28 -5.16 27.73
C LEU A 514 40.65 -6.65 27.78
N ALA A 515 40.92 -7.25 26.61
CA ALA A 515 41.39 -8.65 26.54
C ALA A 515 42.68 -8.91 27.38
N LYS A 516 43.46 -7.89 27.67
CA LYS A 516 44.68 -7.97 28.54
C LYS A 516 44.40 -8.44 29.96
N PHE A 517 43.17 -8.34 30.43
CA PHE A 517 42.76 -8.80 31.74
C PHE A 517 42.45 -10.29 31.79
N ILE A 518 42.14 -10.93 30.68
CA ILE A 518 41.84 -12.35 30.59
C ILE A 518 43.06 -13.18 31.06
N GLY A 519 42.82 -14.14 31.93
CA GLY A 519 43.87 -14.98 32.56
C GLY A 519 44.52 -14.34 33.79
N LYS A 520 44.28 -13.08 34.10
CA LYS A 520 44.83 -12.45 35.30
C LYS A 520 44.03 -12.80 36.53
N THR A 521 44.73 -12.91 37.64
CA THR A 521 44.17 -13.25 38.94
C THR A 521 44.12 -12.03 39.85
N TYR A 522 43.01 -11.91 40.58
CA TYR A 522 42.75 -10.88 41.57
C TYR A 522 42.18 -11.49 42.85
N TRP A 523 42.11 -10.68 43.90
CA TRP A 523 41.43 -11.02 45.16
C TRP A 523 40.34 -9.98 45.39
N VAL A 524 39.14 -10.43 45.71
CA VAL A 524 37.99 -9.54 45.98
C VAL A 524 38.27 -8.73 47.22
N ASN A 525 38.21 -7.39 47.16
CA ASN A 525 38.20 -6.56 48.35
C ASN A 525 36.74 -6.14 48.69
N ASP A 526 36.14 -5.34 47.82
CA ASP A 526 34.74 -4.97 47.92
C ASP A 526 34.16 -4.86 46.52
N PHE A 527 33.49 -5.93 46.08
CA PHE A 527 32.91 -6.00 44.76
C PHE A 527 31.73 -6.98 44.70
N GLU A 528 30.57 -6.53 44.26
CA GLU A 528 29.35 -7.34 43.98
C GLU A 528 28.83 -8.17 45.17
N GLY A 529 29.25 -7.82 46.41
CA GLY A 529 28.91 -8.65 47.58
C GLY A 529 29.61 -10.01 47.61
N TRP A 530 30.62 -10.24 46.76
CA TRP A 530 31.37 -11.51 46.74
C TRP A 530 32.26 -11.64 48.00
N GLU A 531 32.61 -12.89 48.31
CA GLU A 531 33.41 -13.16 49.50
C GLU A 531 34.73 -12.40 49.47
N ARG A 532 34.94 -11.53 50.45
CA ARG A 532 36.15 -10.72 50.56
C ARG A 532 37.39 -11.58 50.66
N PHE A 533 38.44 -11.15 49.95
CA PHE A 533 39.74 -11.76 49.82
C PHE A 533 39.71 -13.18 49.24
N SER A 534 38.59 -13.57 48.61
CA SER A 534 38.53 -14.77 47.76
C SER A 534 39.32 -14.51 46.47
N LYS A 535 40.01 -15.57 46.03
CA LYS A 535 40.80 -15.56 44.78
C LYS A 535 39.87 -15.75 43.59
N ILE A 536 39.97 -14.87 42.60
CA ILE A 536 39.21 -14.88 41.33
C ILE A 536 40.16 -14.75 40.16
N THR A 537 39.87 -15.42 39.04
CA THR A 537 40.65 -15.31 37.81
C THR A 537 39.71 -14.89 36.67
N VAL A 538 40.05 -13.86 35.95
CA VAL A 538 39.29 -13.41 34.78
C VAL A 538 39.36 -14.47 33.69
N THR A 539 38.23 -15.04 33.31
CA THR A 539 38.14 -16.07 32.25
C THR A 539 37.65 -15.49 30.94
N ASP A 540 36.87 -14.39 30.98
CA ASP A 540 36.37 -13.77 29.78
C ASP A 540 35.96 -12.30 30.00
N VAL A 541 35.89 -11.54 28.91
CA VAL A 541 35.29 -10.21 28.83
C VAL A 541 34.21 -10.28 27.77
N LEU A 542 32.95 -10.18 28.15
CA LEU A 542 31.79 -10.37 27.28
C LEU A 542 31.24 -9.01 26.84
N PRO A 543 31.44 -8.62 25.57
CA PRO A 543 30.75 -7.46 25.03
C PRO A 543 29.26 -7.75 24.82
N ASP A 544 28.40 -6.73 24.95
CA ASP A 544 27.01 -6.74 24.56
C ASP A 544 26.74 -5.86 23.33
N ASP A 545 25.47 -5.83 22.88
CA ASP A 545 25.06 -5.09 21.70
C ASP A 545 25.06 -3.55 21.91
N LYS A 546 25.19 -3.09 23.16
CA LYS A 546 25.26 -1.66 23.52
C LYS A 546 26.69 -1.16 23.62
N GLY A 547 27.67 -2.06 23.45
CA GLY A 547 29.10 -1.74 23.61
C GLY A 547 29.57 -1.71 25.07
N GLU A 548 28.80 -2.29 25.98
CA GLU A 548 29.17 -2.52 27.37
C GLU A 548 29.77 -3.92 27.52
N PHE A 549 30.42 -4.15 28.68
CA PHE A 549 31.17 -5.38 28.97
C PHE A 549 30.81 -5.93 30.33
N SER A 550 30.55 -7.25 30.39
CA SER A 550 30.51 -8.01 31.62
C SER A 550 31.77 -8.84 31.75
N ILE A 551 32.40 -8.81 32.90
CA ILE A 551 33.62 -9.60 33.18
C ILE A 551 33.23 -10.93 33.80
N VAL A 552 33.75 -12.00 33.26
CA VAL A 552 33.52 -13.35 33.76
C VAL A 552 34.77 -13.77 34.55
N PHE A 553 34.54 -14.21 35.78
CA PHE A 553 35.57 -14.70 36.65
C PHE A 553 35.33 -16.16 37.02
N LYS A 554 36.38 -16.85 37.33
CA LYS A 554 36.37 -18.16 37.97
C LYS A 554 36.92 -18.00 39.39
N SER A 555 36.11 -18.39 40.40
CA SER A 555 36.55 -18.40 41.79
C SER A 555 37.55 -19.52 42.09
N GLY A 556 38.30 -19.41 43.22
CA GLY A 556 39.16 -20.46 43.67
C GLY A 556 38.45 -21.78 43.97
N ALA A 557 37.17 -21.75 44.27
CA ALA A 557 36.28 -22.91 44.44
C ALA A 557 35.72 -23.46 43.10
N GLY A 558 36.08 -22.85 41.95
CA GLY A 558 35.66 -23.31 40.63
C GLY A 558 34.34 -22.73 40.13
N GLN A 559 33.65 -21.89 40.90
CA GLN A 559 32.42 -21.23 40.52
C GLN A 559 32.66 -20.14 39.47
N THR A 560 31.72 -20.01 38.54
CA THR A 560 31.70 -18.89 37.57
C THR A 560 30.93 -17.72 38.18
N LEU A 561 31.56 -16.54 38.23
CA LEU A 561 31.00 -15.29 38.69
C LEU A 561 30.98 -14.32 37.51
N ARG A 562 30.01 -13.43 37.49
CA ARG A 562 29.85 -12.42 36.42
C ARG A 562 29.59 -11.05 37.04
N SER A 563 30.31 -10.02 36.57
CA SER A 563 30.03 -8.65 36.96
C SER A 563 28.75 -8.10 36.29
N TYR A 564 28.23 -6.99 36.81
CA TYR A 564 27.27 -6.17 36.08
C TYR A 564 27.88 -5.65 34.76
N SER A 565 27.05 -5.08 33.91
CA SER A 565 27.48 -4.47 32.63
C SER A 565 28.15 -3.12 32.91
N MET A 566 29.30 -2.87 32.27
CA MET A 566 30.15 -1.70 32.45
C MET A 566 30.64 -1.20 31.09
N ASN A 567 30.80 0.09 30.95
CA ASN A 567 31.52 0.62 29.78
C ASN A 567 33.06 0.35 29.90
N SER A 568 33.76 0.54 28.79
CA SER A 568 35.20 0.24 28.72
C SER A 568 36.06 1.00 29.78
N SER A 569 35.67 2.24 30.13
CA SER A 569 36.36 3.05 31.13
C SER A 569 36.15 2.49 32.54
N GLU A 570 34.91 2.09 32.86
CA GLU A 570 34.56 1.48 34.14
C GLU A 570 35.27 0.13 34.35
N VAL A 571 35.39 -0.68 33.30
CA VAL A 571 36.20 -1.91 33.36
C VAL A 571 37.66 -1.60 33.62
N MET A 572 38.21 -0.60 32.95
CA MET A 572 39.60 -0.19 33.21
C MET A 572 39.78 0.27 34.66
N GLN A 573 38.84 1.04 35.19
CA GLN A 573 38.86 1.54 36.56
C GLN A 573 38.73 0.40 37.59
N LEU A 574 37.82 -0.57 37.34
CA LEU A 574 37.66 -1.76 38.21
C LEU A 574 38.99 -2.47 38.47
N PHE A 575 39.81 -2.64 37.43
CA PHE A 575 41.09 -3.31 37.56
C PHE A 575 42.23 -2.40 38.02
N ALA A 576 42.10 -1.09 37.96
CA ALA A 576 43.04 -0.11 38.48
C ALA A 576 42.79 0.23 39.95
N ASP A 577 41.51 0.25 40.36
CA ASP A 577 41.10 0.58 41.71
C ASP A 577 41.21 -0.64 42.65
N ARG A 578 42.15 -0.52 43.59
CA ARG A 578 42.38 -1.56 44.60
C ARG A 578 41.32 -1.62 45.69
N SER A 579 40.37 -0.70 45.71
CA SER A 579 39.25 -0.77 46.63
C SER A 579 38.32 -1.92 46.30
N SER A 580 38.12 -2.20 45.00
CA SER A 580 37.27 -3.29 44.51
C SER A 580 38.02 -4.61 44.38
N LEU A 581 39.14 -4.62 43.68
CA LEU A 581 39.92 -5.83 43.39
C LEU A 581 41.42 -5.60 43.69
N LEU A 582 42.00 -6.48 44.51
CA LEU A 582 43.45 -6.48 44.80
C LEU A 582 44.19 -7.28 43.71
N ASN A 583 45.26 -6.74 43.17
CA ASN A 583 46.15 -7.40 42.20
C ASN A 583 47.28 -8.22 42.86
N TYR A 584 47.15 -8.51 44.12
CA TYR A 584 48.10 -9.30 44.94
C TYR A 584 47.33 -10.12 45.95
N ASP A 585 47.97 -11.25 46.41
CA ASP A 585 47.46 -12.06 47.47
C ASP A 585 47.61 -11.37 48.84
N PRO A 586 46.52 -10.94 49.47
CA PRO A 586 46.58 -10.17 50.70
C PRO A 586 47.11 -11.03 51.89
N TYR A 587 46.85 -12.36 51.86
CA TYR A 587 47.34 -13.24 52.90
C TYR A 587 48.84 -13.54 52.78
N GLN A 588 49.38 -13.50 51.59
CA GLN A 588 50.82 -13.61 51.38
C GLN A 588 51.54 -12.30 51.68
N LYS A 589 50.96 -11.20 51.33
CA LYS A 589 51.56 -9.85 51.54
C LYS A 589 51.58 -9.45 53.02
N PHE A 590 50.47 -9.75 53.74
CA PHE A 590 50.31 -9.35 55.14
C PHE A 590 50.20 -10.60 56.04
N LYS A 591 51.15 -10.76 56.93
CA LYS A 591 51.20 -11.91 57.85
C LYS A 591 50.47 -11.61 59.16
N TRP A 592 49.21 -11.10 59.05
CA TRP A 592 48.41 -10.79 60.24
C TRP A 592 47.76 -12.04 60.83
N SER A 593 47.37 -11.92 62.13
CA SER A 593 46.70 -13.01 62.81
C SER A 593 45.27 -13.29 62.27
N ALA A 594 44.77 -14.47 62.49
CA ALA A 594 43.40 -14.84 62.07
C ALA A 594 42.33 -13.91 62.65
N SER A 595 42.55 -13.39 63.88
CA SER A 595 41.64 -12.41 64.49
C SER A 595 41.58 -11.08 63.77
N VAL A 596 42.72 -10.59 63.31
CA VAL A 596 42.82 -9.35 62.53
C VAL A 596 42.12 -9.55 61.16
N TRP A 597 42.37 -10.67 60.48
CA TRP A 597 41.69 -10.96 59.22
C TRP A 597 40.17 -11.09 59.39
N LYS A 598 39.72 -11.66 60.53
CA LYS A 598 38.27 -11.72 60.82
C LYS A 598 37.66 -10.33 60.98
N GLN A 599 38.34 -9.39 61.65
CA GLN A 599 37.88 -8.00 61.81
C GLN A 599 37.84 -7.30 60.44
N ILE A 600 38.89 -7.40 59.64
CA ILE A 600 38.99 -6.76 58.34
C ILE A 600 37.91 -7.31 57.39
N LYS A 601 37.67 -8.65 57.35
CA LYS A 601 36.60 -9.27 56.58
C LYS A 601 35.21 -8.76 57.00
N ALA A 602 35.01 -8.50 58.27
CA ALA A 602 33.78 -7.98 58.83
C ALA A 602 33.62 -6.46 58.61
N GLY A 603 34.53 -5.79 57.94
CA GLY A 603 34.51 -4.35 57.76
C GLY A 603 34.66 -3.57 59.06
N SER A 604 35.31 -4.14 60.07
CA SER A 604 35.45 -3.52 61.40
C SER A 604 36.81 -2.89 61.57
N VAL A 605 36.86 -1.74 62.20
CA VAL A 605 38.10 -1.03 62.56
C VAL A 605 38.18 -0.96 64.09
N SER A 606 39.35 -1.15 64.67
CA SER A 606 39.58 -1.07 66.12
C SER A 606 40.86 -0.31 66.43
N LEU A 607 40.99 0.16 67.67
CA LEU A 607 42.19 0.84 68.16
C LEU A 607 43.38 -0.07 67.99
N GLY A 608 44.54 0.53 67.63
CA GLY A 608 45.82 -0.15 67.38
C GLY A 608 45.96 -0.77 66.02
N MET A 609 44.92 -0.80 65.15
CA MET A 609 45.03 -1.19 63.72
C MET A 609 45.97 -0.30 62.97
N THR A 610 46.68 -0.86 61.94
CA THR A 610 47.53 -0.10 61.03
C THR A 610 46.72 0.55 59.92
N LYS A 611 47.27 1.51 59.23
CA LYS A 611 46.68 2.18 58.09
C LYS A 611 46.25 1.17 56.99
N GLU A 612 47.08 0.19 56.71
CA GLU A 612 46.79 -0.88 55.74
C GLU A 612 45.60 -1.76 56.22
N GLN A 613 45.49 -2.03 57.52
CA GLN A 613 44.35 -2.78 58.08
C GLN A 613 43.08 -2.00 57.98
N VAL A 614 43.09 -0.70 58.26
CA VAL A 614 41.92 0.18 58.12
C VAL A 614 41.56 0.32 56.64
N GLN A 615 42.51 0.51 55.75
CA GLN A 615 42.27 0.63 54.32
C GLN A 615 41.68 -0.66 53.72
N LEU A 616 42.14 -1.81 54.14
CA LEU A 616 41.55 -3.09 53.74
C LEU A 616 40.21 -3.35 54.42
N SER A 617 39.88 -2.72 55.55
CA SER A 617 38.59 -2.85 56.23
C SER A 617 37.54 -1.93 55.67
N TRP A 618 37.82 -0.64 55.57
CA TRP A 618 36.87 0.42 55.20
C TRP A 618 37.10 1.02 53.81
N GLY A 619 38.15 0.59 53.11
CA GLY A 619 38.49 1.17 51.78
C GLY A 619 39.33 2.44 51.89
N ASN A 620 39.41 3.19 50.80
CA ASN A 620 40.15 4.45 50.75
C ASN A 620 39.35 5.57 51.41
N PRO A 621 39.95 6.39 52.27
CA PRO A 621 39.29 7.57 52.81
C PRO A 621 39.05 8.63 51.71
N VAL A 622 37.99 9.40 51.85
CA VAL A 622 37.65 10.52 50.93
C VAL A 622 38.44 11.77 51.26
N ALA A 623 38.91 11.89 52.49
CA ALA A 623 39.76 13.00 52.95
C ALA A 623 40.85 12.49 53.86
N LYS A 624 42.03 13.12 53.79
CA LYS A 624 43.17 12.89 54.69
C LYS A 624 43.70 14.23 55.16
N ASP A 625 43.88 14.35 56.47
CA ASP A 625 44.53 15.48 57.07
C ASP A 625 45.75 15.02 57.90
N ILE A 626 46.81 15.73 57.84
CA ILE A 626 48.04 15.40 58.55
C ILE A 626 48.49 16.62 59.37
N THR A 627 48.53 16.49 60.69
CA THR A 627 48.94 17.51 61.61
C THR A 627 50.18 17.04 62.40
N THR A 628 51.22 17.81 62.36
CA THR A 628 52.48 17.52 63.13
C THR A 628 52.65 18.52 64.29
N GLY A 629 52.76 18.02 65.55
CA GLY A 629 52.93 18.82 66.71
C GLY A 629 53.48 17.99 67.87
N GLY A 630 54.37 18.57 68.69
CA GLY A 630 54.94 17.90 69.85
C GLY A 630 55.77 16.66 69.57
N GLY A 631 56.44 16.60 68.38
CA GLY A 631 57.23 15.42 67.97
C GLY A 631 56.40 14.22 67.52
N LYS A 632 55.08 14.32 67.36
CA LYS A 632 54.20 13.29 66.90
C LYS A 632 53.44 13.75 65.64
N THR A 633 53.17 12.80 64.70
CA THR A 633 52.33 13.02 63.50
C THR A 633 51.02 12.36 63.76
N ILE A 634 49.94 13.15 63.66
CA ILE A 634 48.52 12.69 63.68
C ILE A 634 48.05 12.74 62.26
N GLU A 635 47.58 11.61 61.73
CA GLU A 635 46.90 11.51 60.41
C GLU A 635 45.49 11.15 60.68
N THR A 636 44.54 11.95 60.11
CA THR A 636 43.12 11.75 60.26
C THR A 636 42.52 11.43 58.92
N TRP A 637 41.80 10.33 58.82
CA TRP A 637 41.09 9.85 57.61
C TRP A 637 39.59 10.04 57.78
N GLY A 638 38.97 10.75 56.86
CA GLY A 638 37.52 10.93 56.78
C GLY A 638 36.90 10.06 55.68
N TYR A 639 35.76 9.49 55.94
CA TYR A 639 34.98 8.63 55.05
C TYR A 639 33.65 9.30 54.65
N SER A 640 33.02 8.83 53.57
CA SER A 640 31.83 9.44 52.99
C SER A 640 30.59 9.39 53.91
N ASN A 641 30.55 8.48 54.86
CA ASN A 641 29.52 8.33 55.91
C ASN A 641 29.77 9.15 57.17
N PHE A 642 30.71 10.09 57.13
CA PHE A 642 31.20 10.91 58.24
C PHE A 642 32.00 10.17 59.29
N ASP A 643 32.33 8.92 59.07
CA ASP A 643 33.24 8.19 59.93
C ASP A 643 34.63 8.79 59.86
N VAL A 644 35.31 8.87 60.97
CA VAL A 644 36.68 9.42 61.07
C VAL A 644 37.59 8.47 61.83
N VAL A 645 38.80 8.29 61.34
CA VAL A 645 39.83 7.50 62.02
C VAL A 645 41.11 8.33 62.12
N SER A 646 41.62 8.50 63.38
CA SER A 646 42.85 9.17 63.54
C SER A 646 43.93 8.19 63.96
N PHE A 647 45.15 8.42 63.42
CA PHE A 647 46.34 7.60 63.62
C PHE A 647 47.47 8.44 64.29
N VAL A 648 48.14 7.80 65.21
CA VAL A 648 49.47 8.31 65.71
C VAL A 648 50.50 7.20 65.49
N ASP A 649 51.62 7.57 64.91
CA ASP A 649 52.67 6.63 64.52
C ASP A 649 52.21 5.43 63.72
N GLY A 650 51.16 5.68 62.82
CA GLY A 650 50.58 4.69 61.96
C GLY A 650 49.62 3.72 62.63
N LYS A 651 49.22 3.94 63.89
CA LYS A 651 48.25 3.12 64.65
C LYS A 651 46.99 3.93 64.95
N VAL A 652 45.82 3.30 64.85
CA VAL A 652 44.49 3.88 65.17
C VAL A 652 44.44 4.22 66.67
N ILE A 653 44.17 5.50 66.98
CA ILE A 653 43.98 6.00 68.34
C ILE A 653 42.56 6.54 68.59
N LEU A 654 41.82 6.89 67.54
CA LEU A 654 40.47 7.41 67.64
C LEU A 654 39.64 6.90 66.49
N ILE A 655 38.41 6.54 66.73
CA ILE A 655 37.38 6.18 65.76
C ILE A 655 36.11 6.93 66.14
N ILE A 656 35.57 7.66 65.18
CA ILE A 656 34.26 8.34 65.31
C ILE A 656 33.38 7.73 64.18
N MET A 657 32.26 7.12 64.52
CA MET A 657 31.28 6.52 63.64
C MET A 657 29.94 7.20 63.74
#